data_84eada9fb4d2c0a97e83406de090d6c2
#
_entry.id   84eada9fb4d2c0a97e83406de090d6c2
#
_cell.length_a   1.000
_cell.length_b   1.000
_cell.length_c   1.000
_cell.angle_alpha   90.00
_cell.angle_beta   90.00
_cell.angle_gamma   90.00
#
_symmetry.space_group_name_H-M   'P 1'
#
loop_
_entity.id
_entity.type
_entity.pdbx_description
1 polymer ?
#
loop_
_entity_poly.entity_id
_entity_poly.type
_entity_poly.pdbx_seq_one_letter_code
_entity_poly.pdbx_strand_id
1 'polypeptide(L)'
;MFYASAAQHKTRRHGAPAVSRTIIAAAAMMMCAGCVWAQESGPNAGPDAAVAPVLVAAADAGPDPAATQPLSDTIQTVLVSTRRRVESAQSVPTPMTVLNGDELEANRVYRAQDLQQLLPSTTINYVHARQMSFAVRGLGNNPASDGLEGSVGLYLDNVYLARPGMAAFDALDIEQLELLRGPQGTLFGKNTTAGVVNISSRKPAHDVESQAEISAGSYGYVQGKLVLNRPVTDDLAARLSVYRTQDDGYIRNRYNGTRVQGGLRQGLRAQALYEPGKDFSLRVIADYNEEDSNNGTLIFYNAGATGKYLAQAVLVGGHPVTDPEDRAVALDNGSHVNVHQGGVSAEANWNLANASRITSISAWRTWNFVPHNDDGLDVPVTLNVGQSAKHRQFTQELRWGSSPGAVDTVAGAYYYYQELENNAFTVNGPLADRFNGNPVGAWNDVTSNSPGTLRVNSYALFGQATWHATDRWDLTAGLRGTYEDKRVRVVRYAPVGPTVSGPALTVRNARYGAYDSGPLALHQSSPSALLSAGYKAWDDVLLYASLSHGEKSGGINLQVPGAAGAASLLVGAERANAAELGVKSTLLNRRLQLNANLFATVVHGYQSNAYDPTTRTSYLTNAGDVRTRGIELEALAIPVRTLHIQANVSFNDPRYLTYKNAPCAPEVNAVSCDLSGRDALVNAPRRTANVGARWELPLDDTWRAYVNGNVSYRSSTYGTLDASKYSRIPAYGLANLSAGVRSNGEHAWDVQLWARNLFDRQYYTSMWNGTFGSYNAVIGTPRTIGATARLDF
;
A
#
# COMPACT_ATOMS: atom_id res chain seq x y z
N MET A 1 -48.06 30.77 35.31
CA MET A 1 -47.21 30.79 36.49
C MET A 1 -46.02 29.93 36.19
N PHE A 2 -44.93 30.62 36.05
CA PHE A 2 -43.54 30.32 36.15
C PHE A 2 -43.11 28.94 36.66
N TYR A 3 -42.19 28.23 35.90
CA TYR A 3 -40.79 28.07 36.28
C TYR A 3 -39.97 27.52 35.07
N ALA A 4 -39.00 28.32 34.65
CA ALA A 4 -37.94 27.93 33.72
C ALA A 4 -36.86 27.18 34.53
N SER A 5 -36.30 26.14 33.94
CA SER A 5 -35.03 25.57 34.39
C SER A 5 -34.11 25.37 33.17
N ALA A 6 -33.09 26.18 33.13
CA ALA A 6 -31.99 26.10 32.17
C ALA A 6 -31.10 24.90 32.50
N ALA A 7 -30.94 23.96 31.60
CA ALA A 7 -29.92 22.92 31.65
C ALA A 7 -28.67 23.38 30.88
N GLN A 8 -27.60 23.65 31.59
CA GLN A 8 -26.29 23.92 31.02
C GLN A 8 -25.70 22.65 30.43
N HIS A 9 -25.48 22.64 29.13
CA HIS A 9 -24.64 21.65 28.46
C HIS A 9 -23.16 21.91 28.79
N LYS A 10 -22.60 21.10 29.69
CA LYS A 10 -21.15 20.94 29.87
C LYS A 10 -20.63 20.08 28.69
N THR A 11 -19.94 20.70 27.78
CA THR A 11 -19.08 20.02 26.81
C THR A 11 -17.97 19.27 27.56
N ARG A 12 -18.08 17.98 27.67
CA ARG A 12 -16.96 17.11 28.07
C ARG A 12 -15.97 17.05 26.90
N ARG A 13 -14.85 17.73 27.07
CA ARG A 13 -13.65 17.45 26.27
C ARG A 13 -13.20 16.02 26.59
N HIS A 14 -13.30 15.11 25.63
CA HIS A 14 -12.65 13.81 25.73
C HIS A 14 -11.15 14.02 25.68
N GLY A 15 -10.48 13.76 26.81
CA GLY A 15 -9.03 13.74 26.90
C GLY A 15 -8.48 12.61 26.04
N ALA A 16 -7.45 12.90 25.27
CA ALA A 16 -6.67 11.92 24.54
C ALA A 16 -6.13 10.85 25.49
N PRO A 17 -6.08 9.57 25.07
CA PRO A 17 -5.57 8.52 25.94
C PRO A 17 -4.10 8.77 26.28
N ALA A 18 -3.76 8.60 27.57
CA ALA A 18 -2.45 8.88 28.16
C ALA A 18 -1.27 8.10 27.58
N VAL A 19 -1.50 7.18 26.64
CA VAL A 19 -0.49 6.31 26.02
C VAL A 19 0.48 7.09 25.12
N SER A 20 0.05 8.16 24.45
CA SER A 20 0.93 8.90 23.53
C SER A 20 2.03 9.71 24.23
N ARG A 21 1.83 10.10 25.50
CA ARG A 21 2.83 10.88 26.26
C ARG A 21 3.93 10.01 26.87
N THR A 22 3.65 8.75 27.17
CA THR A 22 4.60 7.83 27.82
C THR A 22 5.64 7.27 26.84
N ILE A 23 5.28 7.07 25.58
CA ILE A 23 6.19 6.55 24.55
C ILE A 23 7.21 7.62 24.12
N ILE A 24 6.80 8.89 24.05
CA ILE A 24 7.70 9.99 23.71
C ILE A 24 8.73 10.22 24.84
N ALA A 25 8.30 10.04 26.09
CA ALA A 25 9.19 10.15 27.26
C ALA A 25 10.20 9.01 27.37
N ALA A 26 9.84 7.78 26.96
CA ALA A 26 10.76 6.63 26.96
C ALA A 26 11.85 6.75 25.90
N ALA A 27 11.52 7.27 24.70
CA ALA A 27 12.52 7.53 23.65
C ALA A 27 13.49 8.66 24.02
N ALA A 28 13.02 9.69 24.73
CA ALA A 28 13.86 10.78 25.23
C ALA A 28 14.78 10.34 26.40
N MET A 29 14.33 9.42 27.25
CA MET A 29 15.15 8.93 28.37
C MET A 29 16.28 7.99 27.93
N MET A 30 16.15 7.25 26.85
CA MET A 30 17.26 6.42 26.32
C MET A 30 18.38 7.24 25.68
N MET A 31 18.13 8.49 25.29
CA MET A 31 19.18 9.37 24.72
C MET A 31 19.97 10.15 25.75
N CYS A 32 19.48 10.33 26.97
CA CYS A 32 20.16 11.09 28.04
C CYS A 32 21.13 10.27 28.90
N ALA A 33 21.17 8.93 28.78
CA ALA A 33 22.02 8.07 29.60
C ALA A 33 23.46 7.91 29.08
N GLY A 34 23.80 8.46 27.91
CA GLY A 34 25.09 8.31 27.24
C GLY A 34 26.15 9.41 27.45
N CYS A 35 25.86 10.44 28.23
CA CYS A 35 26.77 11.59 28.38
C CYS A 35 27.50 11.62 29.71
N VAL A 36 28.30 10.60 30.05
CA VAL A 36 29.39 10.75 31.04
C VAL A 36 30.40 9.62 30.82
N TRP A 37 31.69 10.02 30.72
CA TRP A 37 32.90 9.22 30.67
C TRP A 37 33.56 9.07 29.27
N ALA A 38 34.33 10.07 28.93
CA ALA A 38 35.51 9.93 28.07
C ALA A 38 36.73 10.45 28.84
N GLN A 39 37.65 9.61 29.09
CA GLN A 39 39.02 9.99 29.55
C GLN A 39 40.00 9.31 28.66
N GLU A 40 40.95 10.15 28.18
CA GLU A 40 42.00 9.87 27.20
C GLU A 40 43.04 8.84 27.63
N SER A 41 43.58 8.08 26.65
CA SER A 41 44.98 7.70 26.64
C SER A 41 45.42 7.33 25.21
N GLY A 42 46.42 8.02 24.72
CA GLY A 42 46.99 7.96 23.37
C GLY A 42 48.10 6.87 23.24
N PRO A 43 49.03 6.91 22.25
CA PRO A 43 49.11 5.89 21.20
C PRO A 43 50.36 5.01 21.27
N ASN A 44 50.40 3.91 20.54
CA ASN A 44 51.68 3.37 20.05
C ASN A 44 51.57 2.55 18.75
N ALA A 45 52.58 2.78 17.94
CA ALA A 45 52.70 2.42 16.54
C ALA A 45 53.45 1.09 16.27
N GLY A 46 53.21 0.60 15.05
CA GLY A 46 54.18 0.00 14.13
C GLY A 46 54.18 -1.52 13.94
N PRO A 47 54.91 -2.00 12.91
CA PRO A 47 54.25 -2.49 11.70
C PRO A 47 54.57 -3.96 11.38
N ASP A 48 53.92 -4.61 10.41
CA ASP A 48 54.48 -5.33 9.26
C ASP A 48 53.56 -6.41 8.67
N ALA A 49 53.40 -6.20 7.41
CA ALA A 49 53.18 -7.08 6.26
C ALA A 49 52.91 -8.60 6.41
N ALA A 50 51.78 -9.02 5.77
CA ALA A 50 51.74 -10.22 4.92
C ALA A 50 50.50 -10.24 4.03
N VAL A 51 50.75 -10.50 2.76
CA VAL A 51 49.78 -10.67 1.68
C VAL A 51 48.96 -11.94 1.89
N ALA A 52 47.64 -11.85 1.83
CA ALA A 52 46.75 -12.99 1.76
C ALA A 52 45.49 -12.65 0.93
N PRO A 53 44.79 -13.63 0.39
CA PRO A 53 43.99 -13.49 -0.83
C PRO A 53 42.67 -12.72 -0.65
N VAL A 54 42.29 -12.03 -1.71
CA VAL A 54 41.06 -11.25 -1.82
C VAL A 54 39.84 -12.14 -1.58
N LEU A 55 39.35 -12.16 -0.36
CA LEU A 55 38.00 -12.50 -0.05
C LEU A 55 37.15 -11.26 -0.35
N VAL A 56 36.22 -11.38 -1.25
CA VAL A 56 35.18 -10.39 -1.46
C VAL A 56 34.41 -10.24 -0.15
N ALA A 57 34.89 -9.31 0.69
CA ALA A 57 34.10 -8.84 1.82
C ALA A 57 32.86 -8.16 1.26
N ALA A 58 31.71 -8.58 1.73
CA ALA A 58 30.46 -7.99 1.41
C ALA A 58 30.54 -6.46 1.53
N ALA A 59 30.19 -5.79 0.46
CA ALA A 59 29.96 -4.36 0.49
C ALA A 59 28.70 -4.09 1.34
N ASP A 60 28.88 -3.92 2.64
CA ASP A 60 27.90 -3.34 3.56
C ASP A 60 28.14 -1.82 3.72
N ALA A 61 28.85 -1.21 2.78
CA ALA A 61 28.82 0.22 2.61
C ALA A 61 27.61 0.56 1.74
N GLY A 62 26.49 0.86 2.39
CA GLY A 62 25.44 1.66 1.76
C GLY A 62 26.11 2.94 1.22
N PRO A 63 25.62 3.52 0.12
CA PRO A 63 26.17 4.75 -0.39
C PRO A 63 26.11 5.80 0.72
N ASP A 64 27.24 6.44 0.98
CA ASP A 64 27.37 7.59 1.88
C ASP A 64 26.36 8.66 1.47
N PRO A 65 25.29 8.93 2.22
CA PRO A 65 24.26 9.88 1.82
C PRO A 65 24.67 11.33 2.02
N ALA A 66 25.73 11.60 2.74
CA ALA A 66 26.20 12.96 3.03
C ALA A 66 27.28 13.44 2.06
N ALA A 67 28.03 12.54 1.42
CA ALA A 67 28.93 12.94 0.35
C ALA A 67 28.11 13.22 -0.89
N THR A 68 28.09 14.47 -1.34
CA THR A 68 27.60 14.87 -2.66
C THR A 68 28.27 13.99 -3.70
N GLN A 69 27.59 12.94 -4.13
CA GLN A 69 28.13 12.07 -5.17
C GLN A 69 28.39 12.94 -6.41
N PRO A 70 29.57 12.89 -6.97
CA PRO A 70 29.85 13.62 -8.21
C PRO A 70 28.85 13.13 -9.26
N LEU A 71 28.39 14.03 -10.13
CA LEU A 71 27.52 13.70 -11.24
C LEU A 71 28.12 12.51 -11.99
N SER A 72 27.49 11.35 -11.89
CA SER A 72 28.00 10.12 -12.49
C SER A 72 27.73 10.11 -13.98
N ASP A 73 28.72 9.75 -14.78
CA ASP A 73 28.59 9.50 -16.22
C ASP A 73 27.89 8.19 -16.53
N THR A 74 27.68 7.34 -15.51
CA THR A 74 27.19 5.97 -15.68
C THR A 74 26.08 5.64 -14.69
N ILE A 75 25.20 4.76 -15.10
CA ILE A 75 24.13 4.21 -14.26
C ILE A 75 24.78 3.37 -13.14
N GLN A 76 24.47 3.70 -11.91
CA GLN A 76 24.96 2.96 -10.75
C GLN A 76 24.31 1.57 -10.68
N THR A 77 25.01 0.61 -10.08
CA THR A 77 24.44 -0.72 -9.84
C THR A 77 23.45 -0.63 -8.70
N VAL A 78 22.18 -0.93 -9.00
CA VAL A 78 21.13 -1.03 -7.99
C VAL A 78 21.16 -2.42 -7.37
N LEU A 79 21.33 -2.49 -6.05
CA LEU A 79 21.31 -3.74 -5.30
C LEU A 79 19.88 -3.99 -4.80
N VAL A 80 19.49 -5.25 -4.81
CA VAL A 80 18.15 -5.70 -4.37
C VAL A 80 18.26 -6.90 -3.44
N SER A 81 17.25 -7.12 -2.62
CA SER A 81 17.17 -8.24 -1.68
C SER A 81 16.05 -9.23 -2.00
N THR A 82 15.52 -9.19 -3.20
CA THR A 82 14.33 -9.93 -3.66
C THR A 82 14.45 -11.44 -3.55
N ARG A 83 15.64 -12.00 -3.72
CA ARG A 83 15.91 -13.43 -3.54
C ARG A 83 16.45 -13.77 -2.15
N ARG A 84 16.19 -12.90 -1.16
CA ARG A 84 16.67 -13.03 0.22
C ARG A 84 18.20 -13.00 0.35
N ARG A 85 18.88 -12.41 -0.63
CA ARG A 85 20.30 -12.12 -0.68
C ARG A 85 20.53 -10.83 -1.47
N VAL A 86 21.62 -10.15 -1.24
CA VAL A 86 21.96 -8.90 -1.93
C VAL A 86 22.54 -9.23 -3.31
N GLU A 87 21.91 -8.73 -4.38
CA GLU A 87 22.28 -8.97 -5.77
C GLU A 87 22.03 -7.72 -6.62
N SER A 88 22.69 -7.62 -7.77
CA SER A 88 22.36 -6.59 -8.74
C SER A 88 20.97 -6.82 -9.33
N ALA A 89 20.13 -5.79 -9.39
CA ALA A 89 18.82 -5.87 -10.02
C ALA A 89 18.88 -6.35 -11.47
N GLN A 90 19.97 -6.06 -12.18
CA GLN A 90 20.18 -6.49 -13.57
C GLN A 90 20.56 -7.97 -13.71
N SER A 91 21.10 -8.60 -12.66
CA SER A 91 21.44 -10.03 -12.67
C SER A 91 20.30 -10.93 -12.22
N VAL A 92 19.21 -10.39 -11.65
CA VAL A 92 18.07 -11.19 -11.18
C VAL A 92 17.08 -11.47 -12.33
N PRO A 93 16.80 -12.75 -12.66
CA PRO A 93 15.90 -13.13 -13.75
C PRO A 93 14.42 -13.00 -13.37
N THR A 94 14.00 -11.79 -12.96
CA THR A 94 12.63 -11.47 -12.53
C THR A 94 12.32 -10.03 -12.94
N PRO A 95 11.11 -9.73 -13.47
CA PRO A 95 10.72 -8.37 -13.77
C PRO A 95 10.51 -7.58 -12.48
N MET A 96 11.26 -6.49 -12.33
CA MET A 96 11.17 -5.64 -11.15
C MET A 96 11.43 -4.18 -11.49
N THR A 97 10.85 -3.28 -10.72
CA THR A 97 11.20 -1.85 -10.69
C THR A 97 11.71 -1.52 -9.30
N VAL A 98 12.81 -0.81 -9.22
CA VAL A 98 13.38 -0.32 -7.97
C VAL A 98 13.37 1.19 -8.00
N LEU A 99 12.78 1.80 -6.98
CA LEU A 99 12.81 3.24 -6.73
C LEU A 99 13.64 3.47 -5.46
N ASN A 100 14.70 4.23 -5.56
CA ASN A 100 15.48 4.60 -4.38
C ASN A 100 14.80 5.73 -3.58
N GLY A 101 15.20 5.93 -2.32
CA GLY A 101 14.62 6.93 -1.44
C GLY A 101 14.75 8.35 -2.00
N ASP A 102 15.88 8.68 -2.60
CA ASP A 102 16.14 10.01 -3.18
C ASP A 102 15.23 10.29 -4.38
N GLU A 103 14.93 9.27 -5.19
CA GLU A 103 13.99 9.36 -6.30
C GLU A 103 12.56 9.59 -5.80
N LEU A 104 12.14 8.89 -4.72
CA LEU A 104 10.85 9.12 -4.08
C LEU A 104 10.74 10.54 -3.53
N GLU A 105 11.77 11.03 -2.85
CA GLU A 105 11.84 12.40 -2.31
C GLU A 105 11.85 13.46 -3.41
N ALA A 106 12.66 13.30 -4.46
CA ALA A 106 12.75 14.22 -5.59
C ALA A 106 11.41 14.37 -6.33
N ASN A 107 10.63 13.29 -6.43
CA ASN A 107 9.29 13.28 -7.01
C ASN A 107 8.18 13.60 -5.99
N ARG A 108 8.51 13.89 -4.74
CA ARG A 108 7.54 14.15 -3.65
C ARG A 108 6.52 13.04 -3.47
N VAL A 109 6.97 11.78 -3.59
CA VAL A 109 6.15 10.59 -3.43
C VAL A 109 6.27 10.10 -2.00
N TYR A 110 5.37 10.56 -1.14
CA TYR A 110 5.34 10.18 0.27
C TYR A 110 4.17 9.26 0.60
N ARG A 111 3.09 9.31 -0.18
CA ARG A 111 1.92 8.45 0.02
C ARG A 111 1.96 7.28 -0.95
N ALA A 112 1.49 6.13 -0.49
CA ALA A 112 1.45 4.94 -1.32
C ALA A 112 0.68 5.14 -2.64
N GLN A 113 -0.44 5.88 -2.64
CA GLN A 113 -1.20 6.16 -3.85
C GLN A 113 -0.43 6.97 -4.92
N ASP A 114 0.59 7.72 -4.52
CA ASP A 114 1.42 8.50 -5.44
C ASP A 114 2.37 7.60 -6.24
N LEU A 115 2.76 6.44 -5.69
CA LEU A 115 3.64 5.46 -6.33
C LEU A 115 3.15 5.03 -7.72
N GLN A 116 1.83 5.01 -7.95
CA GLN A 116 1.29 4.63 -9.26
C GLN A 116 1.69 5.56 -10.41
N GLN A 117 2.22 6.77 -10.11
CA GLN A 117 2.73 7.68 -11.12
C GLN A 117 4.16 7.33 -11.56
N LEU A 118 4.90 6.56 -10.77
CA LEU A 118 6.26 6.12 -11.05
C LEU A 118 6.33 4.64 -11.46
N LEU A 119 5.44 3.80 -10.91
CA LEU A 119 5.45 2.36 -11.11
C LEU A 119 4.59 1.95 -12.32
N PRO A 120 5.17 1.31 -13.35
CA PRO A 120 4.41 0.81 -14.48
C PRO A 120 3.46 -0.31 -14.05
N SER A 121 2.39 -0.52 -14.82
CA SER A 121 1.37 -1.57 -14.62
C SER A 121 0.77 -1.67 -13.20
N THR A 122 1.00 -0.67 -12.35
CA THR A 122 0.50 -0.65 -10.97
C THR A 122 -0.70 0.28 -10.84
N THR A 123 -1.70 -0.16 -10.08
CA THR A 123 -2.86 0.66 -9.67
C THR A 123 -2.98 0.60 -8.16
N ILE A 124 -3.12 1.77 -7.54
CA ILE A 124 -3.32 1.87 -6.10
C ILE A 124 -4.63 2.62 -5.87
N ASN A 125 -5.63 1.91 -5.39
CA ASN A 125 -6.89 2.51 -4.98
C ASN A 125 -6.77 2.94 -3.52
N TYR A 126 -7.20 4.15 -3.24
CA TYR A 126 -7.22 4.68 -1.89
C TYR A 126 -8.45 5.57 -1.70
N VAL A 127 -9.34 5.19 -0.83
CA VAL A 127 -10.44 6.00 -0.31
C VAL A 127 -10.06 6.50 1.09
N HIS A 128 -9.71 5.58 1.95
CA HIS A 128 -9.09 5.73 3.27
C HIS A 128 -8.30 4.45 3.58
N ALA A 129 -7.56 4.40 4.68
CA ALA A 129 -6.63 3.31 4.99
C ALA A 129 -7.26 1.90 4.90
N ARG A 130 -8.50 1.69 5.36
CA ARG A 130 -9.17 0.38 5.25
C ARG A 130 -9.57 0.05 3.81
N GLN A 131 -9.95 1.04 3.01
CA GLN A 131 -10.34 0.87 1.60
C GLN A 131 -9.16 1.19 0.67
N MET A 132 -8.04 0.56 0.92
CA MET A 132 -6.84 0.61 0.10
C MET A 132 -6.59 -0.73 -0.57
N SER A 133 -6.14 -0.72 -1.81
CA SER A 133 -5.69 -1.92 -2.52
C SER A 133 -4.58 -1.61 -3.50
N PHE A 134 -3.70 -2.60 -3.65
CA PHE A 134 -2.65 -2.61 -4.67
C PHE A 134 -3.00 -3.63 -5.74
N ALA A 135 -2.82 -3.25 -6.98
CA ALA A 135 -2.95 -4.15 -8.12
C ALA A 135 -1.74 -4.00 -9.05
N VAL A 136 -1.28 -5.13 -9.58
CA VAL A 136 -0.21 -5.21 -10.56
C VAL A 136 -0.76 -5.94 -11.79
N ARG A 137 -0.55 -5.37 -12.98
CA ARG A 137 -1.06 -5.93 -14.25
C ARG A 137 -2.59 -6.12 -14.26
N GLY A 138 -3.32 -5.32 -13.45
CA GLY A 138 -4.77 -5.41 -13.30
C GLY A 138 -5.26 -6.46 -12.31
N LEU A 139 -4.36 -7.21 -11.66
CA LEU A 139 -4.70 -8.21 -10.63
C LEU A 139 -4.53 -7.60 -9.23
N GLY A 140 -5.51 -7.81 -8.33
CA GLY A 140 -5.43 -7.38 -6.93
C GLY A 140 -6.36 -6.26 -6.51
N ASN A 141 -7.19 -5.72 -7.40
CA ASN A 141 -8.15 -4.65 -7.10
C ASN A 141 -9.34 -5.16 -6.27
N ASN A 142 -9.13 -5.42 -4.99
CA ASN A 142 -10.15 -5.85 -4.05
C ASN A 142 -10.16 -4.96 -2.80
N PRO A 143 -10.62 -3.69 -2.91
CA PRO A 143 -10.75 -2.82 -1.76
C PRO A 143 -11.89 -3.25 -0.85
N ALA A 144 -11.79 -2.93 0.44
CA ALA A 144 -12.91 -2.92 1.37
C ALA A 144 -13.41 -4.25 1.94
N SER A 145 -12.65 -5.33 1.88
CA SER A 145 -13.03 -6.56 2.59
C SER A 145 -11.98 -6.98 3.61
N ASP A 146 -12.36 -6.92 4.89
CA ASP A 146 -11.45 -7.29 5.99
C ASP A 146 -11.19 -8.80 6.07
N GLY A 147 -12.07 -9.62 5.54
CA GLY A 147 -11.91 -11.07 5.47
C GLY A 147 -11.15 -11.57 4.25
N LEU A 148 -10.71 -10.66 3.38
CA LEU A 148 -9.93 -10.97 2.17
C LEU A 148 -8.53 -10.41 2.30
N GLU A 149 -7.55 -11.21 1.93
CA GLU A 149 -6.16 -10.76 1.81
C GLU A 149 -5.90 -10.21 0.39
N GLY A 150 -4.85 -9.39 0.21
CA GLY A 150 -4.47 -8.86 -1.10
C GLY A 150 -3.89 -9.91 -2.04
N SER A 151 -3.78 -9.60 -3.33
CA SER A 151 -3.01 -10.41 -4.31
C SER A 151 -1.60 -9.85 -4.51
N VAL A 152 -1.30 -8.68 -3.95
CA VAL A 152 0.04 -8.07 -3.89
C VAL A 152 0.52 -8.12 -2.44
N GLY A 153 1.63 -8.79 -2.20
CA GLY A 153 2.27 -8.85 -0.88
C GLY A 153 2.93 -7.51 -0.55
N LEU A 154 2.68 -6.98 0.65
CA LEU A 154 3.29 -5.75 1.13
C LEU A 154 4.26 -6.07 2.26
N TYR A 155 5.47 -5.59 2.16
CA TYR A 155 6.53 -5.80 3.14
C TYR A 155 7.16 -4.47 3.55
N LEU A 156 7.44 -4.31 4.83
CA LEU A 156 8.24 -3.23 5.39
C LEU A 156 9.36 -3.84 6.22
N ASP A 157 10.61 -3.60 5.85
CA ASP A 157 11.79 -4.15 6.53
C ASP A 157 11.67 -5.68 6.76
N ASN A 158 11.39 -6.43 5.69
CA ASN A 158 11.14 -7.88 5.69
C ASN A 158 9.89 -8.36 6.46
N VAL A 159 9.11 -7.47 7.08
CA VAL A 159 7.89 -7.82 7.81
C VAL A 159 6.67 -7.73 6.90
N TYR A 160 5.92 -8.82 6.78
CA TYR A 160 4.66 -8.85 6.02
C TYR A 160 3.59 -7.97 6.66
N LEU A 161 2.95 -7.12 5.87
CA LEU A 161 1.82 -6.29 6.25
C LEU A 161 0.53 -6.93 5.74
N ALA A 162 -0.22 -7.54 6.63
CA ALA A 162 -1.39 -8.35 6.26
C ALA A 162 -2.55 -7.55 5.67
N ARG A 163 -2.61 -6.25 5.95
CA ARG A 163 -3.64 -5.35 5.44
C ARG A 163 -3.00 -4.29 4.55
N PRO A 164 -3.54 -4.02 3.35
CA PRO A 164 -3.02 -2.92 2.51
C PRO A 164 -2.98 -1.58 3.24
N GLY A 165 -3.97 -1.31 4.10
CA GLY A 165 -4.03 -0.10 4.93
C GLY A 165 -2.88 0.07 5.92
N MET A 166 -2.15 -0.99 6.26
CA MET A 166 -0.93 -0.88 7.07
C MET A 166 0.24 -0.24 6.31
N ALA A 167 0.14 -0.10 4.98
CA ALA A 167 1.06 0.67 4.16
C ALA A 167 0.59 2.11 3.89
N ALA A 168 -0.53 2.54 4.50
CA ALA A 168 -1.07 3.89 4.39
C ALA A 168 -0.43 4.85 5.41
N PHE A 169 0.89 4.99 5.37
CA PHE A 169 1.66 5.96 6.14
C PHE A 169 2.53 6.80 5.19
N ASP A 170 3.04 7.93 5.68
CA ASP A 170 3.96 8.74 4.88
C ASP A 170 5.33 8.01 4.82
N ALA A 171 5.73 7.61 3.61
CA ALA A 171 6.95 6.82 3.35
C ALA A 171 8.19 7.73 3.42
N LEU A 172 8.61 8.08 4.64
CA LEU A 172 9.77 8.92 4.90
C LEU A 172 10.94 8.06 5.39
N ASP A 173 12.16 8.52 5.07
CA ASP A 173 13.41 7.84 5.44
C ASP A 173 13.46 6.41 4.88
N ILE A 174 13.05 6.28 3.62
CA ILE A 174 13.08 5.02 2.87
C ILE A 174 14.40 4.94 2.12
N GLU A 175 15.05 3.78 2.18
CA GLU A 175 16.23 3.46 1.39
C GLU A 175 15.85 3.11 -0.04
N GLN A 176 14.90 2.17 -0.17
CA GLN A 176 14.38 1.77 -1.48
C GLN A 176 13.00 1.11 -1.40
N LEU A 177 12.31 1.12 -2.53
CA LEU A 177 11.09 0.38 -2.77
C LEU A 177 11.30 -0.52 -3.99
N GLU A 178 11.06 -1.82 -3.82
CA GLU A 178 11.16 -2.83 -4.86
C GLU A 178 9.73 -3.31 -5.23
N LEU A 179 9.35 -3.17 -6.49
CA LEU A 179 8.14 -3.79 -7.04
C LEU A 179 8.53 -5.03 -7.85
N LEU A 180 8.20 -6.21 -7.35
CA LEU A 180 8.30 -7.47 -8.10
C LEU A 180 6.96 -7.78 -8.74
N ARG A 181 6.96 -8.14 -10.01
CA ARG A 181 5.73 -8.46 -10.76
C ARG A 181 5.59 -9.96 -10.97
N GLY A 182 4.34 -10.40 -11.12
CA GLY A 182 3.99 -11.81 -11.23
C GLY A 182 4.02 -12.56 -9.89
N PRO A 183 3.65 -13.86 -9.87
CA PRO A 183 3.59 -14.66 -8.66
C PRO A 183 4.96 -14.80 -7.97
N GLN A 184 5.03 -14.44 -6.67
CA GLN A 184 6.23 -14.48 -5.85
C GLN A 184 6.10 -15.44 -4.65
N GLY A 185 5.25 -16.46 -4.80
CA GLY A 185 4.82 -17.33 -3.68
C GLY A 185 5.94 -18.12 -3.01
N THR A 186 7.04 -18.44 -3.68
CA THR A 186 8.12 -19.28 -3.13
C THR A 186 8.83 -18.62 -1.95
N LEU A 187 9.31 -17.41 -2.09
CA LEU A 187 10.08 -16.70 -1.06
C LEU A 187 9.26 -15.73 -0.22
N PHE A 188 8.21 -15.12 -0.82
CA PHE A 188 7.34 -14.19 -0.12
C PHE A 188 6.04 -14.84 0.41
N GLY A 189 5.71 -16.02 -0.07
CA GLY A 189 4.59 -16.81 0.45
C GLY A 189 3.25 -16.46 -0.18
N LYS A 190 2.17 -16.85 0.52
CA LYS A 190 0.80 -16.65 0.06
C LYS A 190 0.49 -15.19 -0.20
N ASN A 191 -0.59 -14.93 -0.96
CA ASN A 191 -1.10 -13.58 -1.18
C ASN A 191 -0.16 -12.67 -2.00
N THR A 192 0.70 -13.29 -2.80
CA THR A 192 1.64 -12.63 -3.72
C THR A 192 1.43 -13.10 -5.16
N THR A 193 0.18 -13.39 -5.52
CA THR A 193 -0.20 -13.92 -6.85
C THR A 193 -0.05 -12.89 -7.97
N ALA A 194 -0.10 -11.59 -7.67
CA ALA A 194 0.08 -10.52 -8.62
C ALA A 194 1.47 -9.86 -8.54
N GLY A 195 2.11 -9.90 -7.37
CA GLY A 195 3.41 -9.28 -7.13
C GLY A 195 3.72 -9.01 -5.67
N VAL A 196 4.81 -8.28 -5.44
CA VAL A 196 5.26 -7.85 -4.12
C VAL A 196 5.73 -6.40 -4.19
N VAL A 197 5.36 -5.59 -3.20
CA VAL A 197 5.97 -4.31 -2.88
C VAL A 197 6.77 -4.49 -1.61
N ASN A 198 8.09 -4.41 -1.74
CA ASN A 198 9.03 -4.53 -0.63
C ASN A 198 9.64 -3.15 -0.34
N ILE A 199 9.40 -2.62 0.86
CA ILE A 199 9.87 -1.31 1.30
C ILE A 199 10.96 -1.54 2.33
N SER A 200 12.14 -0.96 2.11
CA SER A 200 13.25 -0.97 3.05
C SER A 200 13.50 0.44 3.57
N SER A 201 13.51 0.60 4.89
CA SER A 201 13.90 1.86 5.51
C SER A 201 15.42 1.97 5.62
N ARG A 202 15.96 3.20 5.61
CA ARG A 202 17.39 3.45 5.83
C ARG A 202 17.80 2.87 7.17
N LYS A 203 18.91 2.12 7.18
CA LYS A 203 19.44 1.50 8.39
C LYS A 203 20.18 2.53 9.26
N PRO A 204 20.34 2.28 10.57
CA PRO A 204 21.33 2.99 11.35
C PRO A 204 22.73 2.77 10.75
N ALA A 205 23.54 3.82 10.74
CA ALA A 205 24.92 3.82 10.28
C ALA A 205 25.86 4.31 11.38
N HIS A 206 27.14 3.91 11.33
CA HIS A 206 28.14 4.36 12.29
C HIS A 206 28.67 5.77 12.00
N ASP A 207 28.21 6.40 10.91
CA ASP A 207 28.47 7.80 10.60
C ASP A 207 27.40 8.70 11.20
N VAL A 208 27.77 9.95 11.45
CA VAL A 208 26.83 10.97 11.94
C VAL A 208 26.05 11.54 10.76
N GLU A 209 24.76 11.27 10.71
CA GLU A 209 23.87 11.80 9.69
C GLU A 209 22.63 12.39 10.34
N SER A 210 22.26 13.59 9.98
CA SER A 210 21.03 14.20 10.43
C SER A 210 20.39 15.01 9.32
N GLN A 211 19.07 15.03 9.29
CA GLN A 211 18.32 15.76 8.29
C GLN A 211 17.10 16.39 8.92
N ALA A 212 16.89 17.67 8.64
CA ALA A 212 15.67 18.39 8.96
C ALA A 212 15.03 18.90 7.67
N GLU A 213 13.73 18.70 7.50
CA GLU A 213 12.98 19.15 6.34
C GLU A 213 11.69 19.83 6.77
N ILE A 214 11.37 20.96 6.15
CA ILE A 214 10.07 21.62 6.25
C ILE A 214 9.53 21.88 4.86
N SER A 215 8.25 21.62 4.67
CA SER A 215 7.54 21.90 3.43
C SER A 215 6.24 22.64 3.71
N ALA A 216 5.87 23.56 2.81
CA ALA A 216 4.59 24.26 2.85
C ALA A 216 4.01 24.37 1.44
N GLY A 217 2.69 24.37 1.32
CA GLY A 217 2.05 24.41 -0.01
C GLY A 217 0.55 24.68 0.01
N SER A 218 -0.07 24.47 -1.14
CA SER A 218 -1.50 24.68 -1.36
C SER A 218 -2.35 23.88 -0.37
N TYR A 219 -3.55 24.38 -0.08
CA TYR A 219 -4.53 23.73 0.80
C TYR A 219 -4.05 23.58 2.24
N GLY A 220 -3.32 24.56 2.78
CA GLY A 220 -2.81 24.51 4.14
C GLY A 220 -1.79 23.40 4.40
N TYR A 221 -1.18 22.85 3.32
CA TYR A 221 -0.20 21.78 3.46
C TYR A 221 1.05 22.27 4.19
N VAL A 222 1.38 21.59 5.29
CA VAL A 222 2.62 21.75 6.04
C VAL A 222 3.14 20.37 6.41
N GLN A 223 4.45 20.14 6.19
CA GLN A 223 5.14 18.92 6.61
C GLN A 223 6.44 19.27 7.31
N GLY A 224 6.73 18.66 8.43
CA GLY A 224 8.03 18.65 9.09
C GLY A 224 8.56 17.23 9.19
N LYS A 225 9.85 17.05 8.94
CA LYS A 225 10.58 15.79 9.06
C LYS A 225 11.90 16.02 9.78
N LEU A 226 12.25 15.13 10.68
CA LEU A 226 13.54 15.08 11.34
C LEU A 226 14.07 13.65 11.32
N VAL A 227 15.29 13.48 10.89
CA VAL A 227 16.04 12.21 10.94
C VAL A 227 17.33 12.47 11.72
N LEU A 228 17.61 11.63 12.68
CA LEU A 228 18.85 11.64 13.48
C LEU A 228 19.48 10.26 13.41
N ASN A 229 20.70 10.17 12.95
CA ASN A 229 21.51 8.95 12.97
C ASN A 229 22.80 9.21 13.72
N ARG A 230 23.13 8.35 14.69
CA ARG A 230 24.30 8.50 15.52
C ARG A 230 24.91 7.14 15.85
N PRO A 231 26.24 6.98 15.80
CA PRO A 231 26.92 5.91 16.51
C PRO A 231 26.75 6.12 18.02
N VAL A 232 26.39 5.06 18.73
CA VAL A 232 26.25 5.05 20.21
C VAL A 232 27.52 4.46 20.84
N THR A 233 28.03 3.39 20.23
CA THR A 233 29.33 2.78 20.50
C THR A 233 29.93 2.29 19.17
N ASP A 234 31.14 1.75 19.20
CA ASP A 234 31.77 1.17 18.00
C ASP A 234 30.93 0.04 17.37
N ASP A 235 30.12 -0.67 18.17
CA ASP A 235 29.31 -1.79 17.74
C ASP A 235 27.78 -1.45 17.64
N LEU A 236 27.36 -0.26 18.07
CA LEU A 236 25.96 0.10 18.15
C LEU A 236 25.68 1.44 17.50
N ALA A 237 24.82 1.45 16.51
CA ALA A 237 24.28 2.66 15.91
C ALA A 237 22.77 2.78 16.16
N ALA A 238 22.26 4.01 16.26
CA ALA A 238 20.86 4.32 16.44
C ALA A 238 20.37 5.35 15.41
N ARG A 239 19.14 5.15 14.93
CA ARG A 239 18.48 6.06 13.99
C ARG A 239 17.05 6.36 14.46
N LEU A 240 16.68 7.64 14.45
CA LEU A 240 15.34 8.12 14.78
C LEU A 240 14.81 8.96 13.63
N SER A 241 13.63 8.62 13.14
CA SER A 241 12.91 9.38 12.12
C SER A 241 11.55 9.80 12.69
N VAL A 242 11.21 11.09 12.60
CA VAL A 242 9.94 11.65 13.06
C VAL A 242 9.37 12.52 11.96
N TYR A 243 8.05 12.46 11.79
CA TYR A 243 7.36 13.33 10.85
C TYR A 243 6.01 13.80 11.36
N ARG A 244 5.57 14.93 10.85
CA ARG A 244 4.21 15.45 10.98
C ARG A 244 3.81 16.14 9.68
N THR A 245 2.67 15.74 9.11
CA THR A 245 2.09 16.28 7.88
C THR A 245 0.64 16.68 8.16
N GLN A 246 0.26 17.88 7.73
CA GLN A 246 -1.12 18.38 7.85
C GLN A 246 -1.54 19.04 6.55
N ASP A 247 -2.81 18.90 6.20
CA ASP A 247 -3.46 19.65 5.10
C ASP A 247 -4.96 19.82 5.38
N ASP A 248 -5.58 20.86 4.79
CA ASP A 248 -6.99 21.17 4.98
C ASP A 248 -7.93 20.33 4.09
N GLY A 249 -7.37 19.58 3.13
CA GLY A 249 -8.13 18.93 2.08
C GLY A 249 -8.52 19.86 0.93
N TYR A 250 -9.02 19.26 -0.15
CA TYR A 250 -9.26 19.99 -1.41
C TYR A 250 -10.71 19.89 -1.93
N ILE A 251 -11.57 19.12 -1.29
CA ILE A 251 -13.00 19.03 -1.63
C ILE A 251 -13.76 19.95 -0.67
N ARG A 252 -14.60 20.82 -1.22
CA ARG A 252 -15.41 21.75 -0.42
C ARG A 252 -16.73 21.09 0.01
N ASN A 253 -17.04 21.09 1.30
CA ASN A 253 -18.37 20.77 1.80
C ASN A 253 -19.26 22.01 1.72
N ARG A 254 -20.28 21.97 0.83
CA ARG A 254 -21.20 23.11 0.61
C ARG A 254 -22.16 23.34 1.77
N TYR A 255 -22.42 22.30 2.58
CA TYR A 255 -23.32 22.38 3.72
C TYR A 255 -22.80 23.34 4.81
N ASN A 256 -21.51 23.23 5.15
CA ASN A 256 -20.93 23.99 6.27
C ASN A 256 -19.70 24.82 5.88
N GLY A 257 -19.29 24.82 4.61
CA GLY A 257 -18.16 25.59 4.10
C GLY A 257 -16.78 25.01 4.42
N THR A 258 -16.69 23.90 5.14
CA THR A 258 -15.41 23.23 5.47
C THR A 258 -14.80 22.53 4.25
N ARG A 259 -13.59 22.00 4.41
CA ARG A 259 -12.94 21.14 3.42
C ARG A 259 -12.84 19.71 3.92
N VAL A 260 -12.83 18.74 3.01
CA VAL A 260 -12.61 17.31 3.27
C VAL A 260 -11.54 16.75 2.34
N GLN A 261 -11.11 15.53 2.56
CA GLN A 261 -9.95 14.86 1.93
C GLN A 261 -8.61 15.47 2.37
N GLY A 262 -8.51 15.79 3.66
CA GLY A 262 -7.32 16.28 4.33
C GLY A 262 -7.23 15.76 5.75
N GLY A 263 -6.25 16.23 6.51
CA GLY A 263 -6.08 15.88 7.92
C GLY A 263 -4.64 15.88 8.37
N LEU A 264 -4.45 15.33 9.56
CA LEU A 264 -3.17 15.20 10.23
C LEU A 264 -2.65 13.76 10.09
N ARG A 265 -1.39 13.63 9.74
CA ARG A 265 -0.63 12.37 9.80
C ARG A 265 0.68 12.65 10.53
N GLN A 266 1.03 11.76 11.43
CA GLN A 266 2.29 11.85 12.15
C GLN A 266 2.81 10.46 12.49
N GLY A 267 4.12 10.36 12.66
CA GLY A 267 4.72 9.09 13.02
C GLY A 267 6.17 9.21 13.44
N LEU A 268 6.64 8.14 14.01
CA LEU A 268 8.03 7.97 14.41
C LEU A 268 8.49 6.55 14.08
N ARG A 269 9.79 6.43 13.80
CA ARG A 269 10.51 5.15 13.72
C ARG A 269 11.83 5.29 14.45
N ALA A 270 12.05 4.40 15.41
CA ALA A 270 13.31 4.26 16.14
C ALA A 270 13.95 2.93 15.77
N GLN A 271 15.25 2.95 15.51
CA GLN A 271 16.03 1.78 15.11
C GLN A 271 17.33 1.71 15.90
N ALA A 272 17.76 0.50 16.19
CA ALA A 272 19.07 0.19 16.74
C ALA A 272 19.68 -0.93 15.91
N LEU A 273 20.95 -0.77 15.52
CA LEU A 273 21.74 -1.75 14.83
C LEU A 273 22.95 -2.08 15.70
N TYR A 274 23.05 -3.35 16.10
CA TYR A 274 24.15 -3.87 16.92
C TYR A 274 24.95 -4.89 16.11
N GLU A 275 26.24 -4.61 15.92
CA GLU A 275 27.18 -5.37 15.07
C GLU A 275 28.50 -5.65 15.83
N PRO A 276 28.50 -6.58 16.82
CA PRO A 276 29.68 -6.93 17.55
C PRO A 276 30.61 -7.79 16.67
N GLY A 277 31.35 -7.16 15.79
CA GLY A 277 32.20 -7.81 14.81
C GLY A 277 31.48 -8.16 13.51
N LYS A 278 32.08 -9.07 12.70
CA LYS A 278 31.64 -9.35 11.31
C LYS A 278 30.60 -10.47 11.17
N ASP A 279 30.47 -11.29 12.23
CA ASP A 279 29.70 -12.54 12.12
C ASP A 279 28.25 -12.43 12.62
N PHE A 280 27.94 -11.36 13.34
CA PHE A 280 26.58 -11.15 13.89
C PHE A 280 26.11 -9.73 13.67
N SER A 281 24.84 -9.59 13.31
CA SER A 281 24.14 -8.31 13.37
C SER A 281 22.73 -8.49 13.94
N LEU A 282 22.28 -7.52 14.72
CA LEU A 282 20.92 -7.44 15.25
C LEU A 282 20.36 -6.05 14.97
N ARG A 283 19.31 -5.97 14.15
CA ARG A 283 18.55 -4.75 13.93
C ARG A 283 17.20 -4.83 14.64
N VAL A 284 16.92 -3.88 15.51
CA VAL A 284 15.61 -3.73 16.18
C VAL A 284 14.96 -2.46 15.68
N ILE A 285 13.69 -2.55 15.30
CA ILE A 285 12.88 -1.44 14.80
C ILE A 285 11.62 -1.35 15.64
N ALA A 286 11.26 -0.13 16.07
CA ALA A 286 9.97 0.20 16.65
C ALA A 286 9.38 1.38 15.87
N ASP A 287 8.14 1.26 15.41
CA ASP A 287 7.45 2.33 14.71
C ASP A 287 6.04 2.55 15.22
N TYR A 288 5.57 3.79 15.10
CA TYR A 288 4.19 4.19 15.37
C TYR A 288 3.76 5.27 14.39
N ASN A 289 2.55 5.13 13.84
CA ASN A 289 1.95 6.09 12.92
C ASN A 289 0.49 6.31 13.29
N GLU A 290 0.06 7.54 13.15
CA GLU A 290 -1.30 8.01 13.43
C GLU A 290 -1.82 8.83 12.25
N GLU A 291 -3.08 8.61 11.88
CA GLU A 291 -3.84 9.44 10.96
C GLU A 291 -5.13 9.88 11.63
N ASP A 292 -5.38 11.20 11.63
CA ASP A 292 -6.63 11.84 12.02
C ASP A 292 -7.06 12.70 10.84
N SER A 293 -8.01 12.19 10.05
CA SER A 293 -8.34 12.78 8.76
C SER A 293 -9.84 12.76 8.49
N ASN A 294 -10.28 13.57 7.53
CA ASN A 294 -11.61 13.51 6.94
C ASN A 294 -11.57 12.85 5.54
N ASN A 295 -10.63 11.92 5.35
CA ASN A 295 -10.57 11.06 4.18
C ASN A 295 -11.76 10.10 4.15
N GLY A 296 -12.06 9.53 2.97
CA GLY A 296 -13.17 8.59 2.78
C GLY A 296 -14.38 9.20 2.11
N THR A 297 -14.36 10.50 1.86
CA THR A 297 -15.43 11.18 1.14
C THR A 297 -15.41 10.81 -0.34
N LEU A 298 -16.55 10.33 -0.83
CA LEU A 298 -16.79 10.07 -2.25
C LEU A 298 -17.61 11.23 -2.82
N ILE A 299 -17.26 11.69 -4.02
CA ILE A 299 -18.10 12.64 -4.75
C ILE A 299 -19.14 11.89 -5.56
N PHE A 300 -20.32 12.48 -5.73
CA PHE A 300 -21.29 12.00 -6.71
C PHE A 300 -20.70 12.12 -8.12
N TYR A 301 -20.74 11.03 -8.89
CA TYR A 301 -20.20 11.00 -10.24
C TYR A 301 -21.29 10.94 -11.30
N ASN A 302 -22.29 10.07 -11.12
CA ASN A 302 -23.31 9.83 -12.12
C ASN A 302 -24.60 9.25 -11.49
N ALA A 303 -25.77 9.71 -11.95
CA ALA A 303 -27.06 9.22 -11.50
C ALA A 303 -27.38 7.78 -11.95
N GLY A 304 -26.58 7.23 -12.87
CA GLY A 304 -26.84 5.94 -13.48
C GLY A 304 -28.06 5.94 -14.41
N ALA A 305 -28.57 4.75 -14.70
CA ALA A 305 -29.67 4.58 -15.65
C ALA A 305 -31.05 5.07 -15.12
N THR A 306 -31.23 5.03 -13.78
CA THR A 306 -32.56 5.26 -13.19
C THR A 306 -32.80 6.68 -12.72
N GLY A 307 -31.73 7.42 -12.37
CA GLY A 307 -31.85 8.74 -11.72
C GLY A 307 -32.54 8.71 -10.34
N LYS A 308 -32.87 7.51 -9.84
CA LYS A 308 -33.68 7.34 -8.62
C LYS A 308 -33.00 7.95 -7.38
N TYR A 309 -31.68 7.91 -7.30
CA TYR A 309 -30.94 8.51 -6.17
C TYR A 309 -31.28 10.00 -6.03
N LEU A 310 -31.22 10.76 -7.13
CA LEU A 310 -31.51 12.20 -7.13
C LEU A 310 -32.95 12.49 -6.78
N ALA A 311 -33.91 11.71 -7.35
CA ALA A 311 -35.31 11.85 -7.02
C ALA A 311 -35.60 11.62 -5.53
N GLN A 312 -34.97 10.62 -4.92
CA GLN A 312 -35.13 10.33 -3.50
C GLN A 312 -34.44 11.39 -2.61
N ALA A 313 -33.28 11.91 -3.02
CA ALA A 313 -32.61 13.00 -2.31
C ALA A 313 -33.53 14.25 -2.25
N VAL A 314 -34.08 14.67 -3.38
CA VAL A 314 -35.02 15.81 -3.46
C VAL A 314 -36.28 15.53 -2.62
N LEU A 315 -36.83 14.30 -2.65
CA LEU A 315 -38.03 13.92 -1.88
C LEU A 315 -37.82 14.16 -0.37
N VAL A 316 -36.60 13.96 0.16
CA VAL A 316 -36.31 14.20 1.57
C VAL A 316 -35.79 15.61 1.86
N GLY A 317 -35.74 16.50 0.85
CA GLY A 317 -35.28 17.88 0.99
C GLY A 317 -33.76 18.03 0.88
N GLY A 318 -33.06 17.04 0.38
CA GLY A 318 -31.60 17.08 0.18
C GLY A 318 -31.20 17.77 -1.11
N HIS A 319 -30.00 18.36 -1.13
CA HIS A 319 -29.42 19.11 -2.25
C HIS A 319 -28.04 18.55 -2.60
N PRO A 320 -27.95 17.32 -3.16
CA PRO A 320 -26.66 16.73 -3.48
C PRO A 320 -25.92 17.55 -4.54
N VAL A 321 -24.61 17.62 -4.44
CA VAL A 321 -23.76 18.17 -5.50
C VAL A 321 -23.75 17.18 -6.65
N THR A 322 -24.26 17.58 -7.82
CA THR A 322 -24.46 16.69 -8.97
C THR A 322 -23.41 16.84 -10.06
N ASP A 323 -22.66 17.93 -10.06
CA ASP A 323 -21.54 18.14 -10.97
C ASP A 323 -20.24 17.62 -10.36
N PRO A 324 -19.67 16.53 -10.89
CA PRO A 324 -18.42 15.99 -10.36
C PRO A 324 -17.22 16.93 -10.60
N GLU A 325 -17.34 17.95 -11.48
CA GLU A 325 -16.27 18.91 -11.74
C GLU A 325 -16.18 20.01 -10.67
N ASP A 326 -17.19 20.18 -9.86
CA ASP A 326 -17.23 21.20 -8.79
C ASP A 326 -16.21 20.93 -7.64
N ARG A 327 -15.66 19.74 -7.54
CA ARG A 327 -14.82 19.31 -6.41
C ARG A 327 -15.48 19.63 -5.07
N ALA A 328 -16.76 19.33 -4.96
CA ALA A 328 -17.57 19.64 -3.79
C ALA A 328 -18.47 18.47 -3.41
N VAL A 329 -18.92 18.51 -2.16
CA VAL A 329 -19.92 17.61 -1.57
C VAL A 329 -20.88 18.41 -0.73
N ALA A 330 -21.98 17.81 -0.30
CA ALA A 330 -22.91 18.38 0.66
C ALA A 330 -23.16 17.31 1.74
N LEU A 331 -22.49 17.43 2.87
CA LEU A 331 -22.49 16.46 3.96
C LEU A 331 -22.95 17.16 5.22
N ASP A 332 -24.06 16.70 5.81
CA ASP A 332 -24.59 17.28 7.06
C ASP A 332 -23.81 16.79 8.29
N ASN A 333 -23.28 15.57 8.24
CA ASN A 333 -22.61 14.92 9.36
C ASN A 333 -21.08 14.75 9.17
N GLY A 334 -20.60 14.98 7.96
CA GLY A 334 -19.18 14.92 7.61
C GLY A 334 -18.61 13.50 7.62
N SER A 335 -17.32 13.42 7.31
CA SER A 335 -16.55 12.18 7.36
C SER A 335 -15.33 12.35 8.24
N HIS A 336 -14.94 11.30 8.96
CA HIS A 336 -13.77 11.29 9.82
C HIS A 336 -13.17 9.88 9.87
N VAL A 337 -11.84 9.79 9.85
CA VAL A 337 -11.10 8.55 9.92
C VAL A 337 -9.99 8.70 10.93
N ASN A 338 -9.94 7.78 11.87
CA ASN A 338 -8.86 7.68 12.83
C ASN A 338 -8.13 6.34 12.65
N VAL A 339 -6.80 6.39 12.46
CA VAL A 339 -5.94 5.22 12.30
C VAL A 339 -4.79 5.30 13.28
N HIS A 340 -4.58 4.22 14.01
CA HIS A 340 -3.40 4.02 14.84
C HIS A 340 -2.73 2.72 14.42
N GLN A 341 -1.45 2.76 14.11
CA GLN A 341 -0.70 1.58 13.72
C GLN A 341 0.75 1.64 14.15
N GLY A 342 1.36 0.49 14.31
CA GLY A 342 2.77 0.40 14.66
C GLY A 342 3.18 -1.01 15.01
N GLY A 343 4.43 -1.16 15.43
CA GLY A 343 4.94 -2.45 15.83
C GLY A 343 6.38 -2.42 16.23
N VAL A 344 6.87 -3.60 16.54
CA VAL A 344 8.27 -3.87 16.85
C VAL A 344 8.72 -5.05 16.01
N SER A 345 9.91 -4.98 15.45
CA SER A 345 10.57 -6.11 14.78
C SER A 345 12.03 -6.22 15.19
N ALA A 346 12.55 -7.45 15.14
CA ALA A 346 13.95 -7.75 15.36
C ALA A 346 14.42 -8.69 14.24
N GLU A 347 15.48 -8.30 13.55
CA GLU A 347 16.18 -9.10 12.55
C GLU A 347 17.59 -9.40 13.05
N ALA A 348 17.87 -10.68 13.27
CA ALA A 348 19.19 -11.16 13.67
C ALA A 348 19.80 -11.98 12.54
N ASN A 349 21.06 -11.69 12.20
CA ASN A 349 21.82 -12.38 11.17
C ASN A 349 23.11 -12.96 11.78
N TRP A 350 23.37 -14.23 11.51
CA TRP A 350 24.60 -14.94 11.86
C TRP A 350 25.31 -15.39 10.59
N ASN A 351 26.44 -14.82 10.30
CA ASN A 351 27.33 -15.30 9.25
C ASN A 351 28.11 -16.52 9.78
N LEU A 352 27.98 -17.63 9.07
CA LEU A 352 28.61 -18.89 9.42
C LEU A 352 29.76 -19.16 8.46
N ALA A 353 30.56 -20.19 8.77
CA ALA A 353 31.57 -20.69 7.83
C ALA A 353 30.96 -21.09 6.48
N ASN A 354 31.76 -21.22 5.44
CA ASN A 354 31.36 -21.65 4.10
C ASN A 354 30.30 -20.77 3.42
N ALA A 355 30.41 -19.46 3.57
CA ALA A 355 29.47 -18.50 2.97
C ALA A 355 27.98 -18.80 3.27
N SER A 356 27.72 -19.27 4.47
CA SER A 356 26.35 -19.53 4.96
C SER A 356 25.91 -18.45 5.95
N ARG A 357 24.61 -18.18 5.99
CA ARG A 357 23.99 -17.22 6.92
C ARG A 357 22.69 -17.79 7.47
N ILE A 358 22.47 -17.61 8.76
CA ILE A 358 21.15 -17.80 9.39
C ILE A 358 20.55 -16.43 9.64
N THR A 359 19.28 -16.24 9.27
CA THR A 359 18.52 -15.01 9.55
C THR A 359 17.27 -15.39 10.33
N SER A 360 17.03 -14.70 11.45
CA SER A 360 15.79 -14.79 12.22
C SER A 360 15.08 -13.44 12.25
N ILE A 361 13.80 -13.40 11.86
CA ILE A 361 12.99 -12.19 11.87
C ILE A 361 11.74 -12.44 12.68
N SER A 362 11.60 -11.70 13.78
CA SER A 362 10.43 -11.72 14.65
C SER A 362 9.74 -10.36 14.60
N ALA A 363 8.42 -10.32 14.45
CA ALA A 363 7.71 -9.05 14.47
C ALA A 363 6.32 -9.16 15.08
N TRP A 364 5.94 -8.11 15.80
CA TRP A 364 4.59 -7.87 16.29
C TRP A 364 4.09 -6.53 15.73
N ARG A 365 2.89 -6.53 15.14
CA ARG A 365 2.28 -5.32 14.60
C ARG A 365 0.81 -5.20 14.98
N THR A 366 0.36 -3.94 15.10
CA THR A 366 -1.03 -3.59 15.36
C THR A 366 -1.52 -2.58 14.33
N TRP A 367 -2.82 -2.62 14.05
CA TRP A 367 -3.50 -1.64 13.22
C TRP A 367 -4.93 -1.48 13.72
N ASN A 368 -5.35 -0.26 13.97
CA ASN A 368 -6.69 0.08 14.43
C ASN A 368 -7.26 1.15 13.51
N PHE A 369 -8.47 0.93 13.01
CA PHE A 369 -9.18 1.80 12.09
C PHE A 369 -10.58 2.09 12.63
N VAL A 370 -10.91 3.36 12.82
CA VAL A 370 -12.21 3.82 13.31
C VAL A 370 -12.75 4.88 12.36
N PRO A 371 -13.78 4.59 11.56
CA PRO A 371 -14.40 5.56 10.67
C PRO A 371 -15.63 6.22 11.29
N HIS A 372 -15.93 7.40 10.78
CA HIS A 372 -17.25 8.02 10.79
C HIS A 372 -17.51 8.46 9.35
N ASN A 373 -18.52 7.89 8.69
CA ASN A 373 -18.83 8.21 7.31
C ASN A 373 -20.28 8.69 7.19
N ASP A 374 -20.42 9.77 6.45
CA ASP A 374 -21.68 10.33 5.99
C ASP A 374 -22.21 9.54 4.78
N ASP A 375 -23.50 9.67 4.46
CA ASP A 375 -24.14 9.04 3.31
C ASP A 375 -24.05 9.85 2.00
N GLY A 376 -23.47 11.03 2.05
CA GLY A 376 -23.29 11.91 0.89
C GLY A 376 -24.43 12.92 0.67
N LEU A 377 -25.29 13.13 1.67
CA LEU A 377 -26.40 14.08 1.64
C LEU A 377 -26.24 15.17 2.71
N ASP A 378 -26.92 16.29 2.49
CA ASP A 378 -27.04 17.42 3.41
C ASP A 378 -28.26 17.33 4.33
N VAL A 379 -28.82 16.14 4.47
CA VAL A 379 -30.00 15.83 5.30
C VAL A 379 -29.84 14.49 6.02
N PRO A 380 -30.37 14.31 7.23
CA PRO A 380 -30.06 13.17 8.09
C PRO A 380 -30.80 11.88 7.66
N VAL A 381 -30.34 11.25 6.59
CA VAL A 381 -30.78 9.93 6.14
C VAL A 381 -30.00 8.83 6.85
N THR A 382 -28.67 8.87 6.79
CA THR A 382 -27.80 7.99 7.53
C THR A 382 -26.76 8.82 8.29
N LEU A 383 -26.79 8.76 9.59
CA LEU A 383 -25.92 9.58 10.45
C LEU A 383 -24.49 9.04 10.52
N ASN A 384 -24.33 7.72 10.45
CA ASN A 384 -23.01 7.10 10.41
C ASN A 384 -23.09 5.70 9.82
N VAL A 385 -22.21 5.36 8.90
CA VAL A 385 -22.10 4.03 8.32
C VAL A 385 -20.64 3.65 8.12
N GLY A 386 -20.28 2.43 8.47
CA GLY A 386 -18.90 2.02 8.27
C GLY A 386 -18.56 0.66 8.86
N GLN A 387 -17.27 0.41 8.87
CA GLN A 387 -16.68 -0.77 9.50
C GLN A 387 -15.42 -0.34 10.24
N SER A 388 -15.42 -0.49 11.56
CA SER A 388 -14.20 -0.41 12.34
C SER A 388 -13.45 -1.73 12.29
N ALA A 389 -12.13 -1.67 12.38
CA ALA A 389 -11.29 -2.85 12.39
C ALA A 389 -10.13 -2.69 13.38
N LYS A 390 -9.86 -3.76 14.13
CA LYS A 390 -8.72 -3.85 15.04
C LYS A 390 -7.95 -5.13 14.71
N HIS A 391 -6.72 -4.95 14.30
CA HIS A 391 -5.86 -6.01 13.81
C HIS A 391 -4.60 -6.14 14.67
N ARG A 392 -4.21 -7.37 14.96
CA ARG A 392 -2.94 -7.74 15.59
C ARG A 392 -2.33 -8.89 14.82
N GLN A 393 -1.04 -8.86 14.63
CA GLN A 393 -0.30 -9.95 14.00
C GLN A 393 1.03 -10.20 14.67
N PHE A 394 1.49 -11.44 14.58
CA PHE A 394 2.83 -11.88 14.91
C PHE A 394 3.40 -12.68 13.74
N THR A 395 4.66 -12.45 13.42
CA THR A 395 5.38 -13.20 12.39
C THR A 395 6.72 -13.68 12.93
N GLN A 396 7.11 -14.89 12.55
CA GLN A 396 8.44 -15.45 12.77
C GLN A 396 8.92 -16.08 11.49
N GLU A 397 10.06 -15.61 10.99
CA GLU A 397 10.77 -16.23 9.88
C GLU A 397 12.14 -16.72 10.37
N LEU A 398 12.48 -17.95 10.05
CA LEU A 398 13.83 -18.48 10.23
C LEU A 398 14.29 -19.02 8.89
N ARG A 399 15.40 -18.51 8.38
CA ARG A 399 15.97 -18.94 7.11
C ARG A 399 17.45 -19.19 7.20
N TRP A 400 17.90 -20.12 6.39
CA TRP A 400 19.30 -20.43 6.14
C TRP A 400 19.59 -20.13 4.67
N GLY A 401 20.64 -19.38 4.40
CA GLY A 401 21.17 -19.12 3.06
C GLY A 401 22.60 -19.62 2.95
N SER A 402 22.99 -20.10 1.78
CA SER A 402 24.35 -20.56 1.52
C SER A 402 24.70 -20.37 0.04
N SER A 403 25.94 -19.91 -0.20
CA SER A 403 26.48 -19.66 -1.54
C SER A 403 27.92 -20.17 -1.66
N PRO A 404 28.16 -21.50 -1.46
CA PRO A 404 29.53 -22.04 -1.37
C PRO A 404 30.21 -22.26 -2.73
N GLY A 405 29.58 -21.89 -3.86
CA GLY A 405 30.15 -22.12 -5.19
C GLY A 405 29.08 -22.19 -6.30
N ALA A 406 28.93 -23.33 -6.95
CA ALA A 406 28.06 -23.48 -8.12
C ALA A 406 26.54 -23.44 -7.78
N VAL A 407 26.14 -23.50 -6.52
CA VAL A 407 24.73 -23.51 -6.10
C VAL A 407 24.50 -22.52 -4.97
N ASP A 408 23.59 -21.59 -5.18
CA ASP A 408 23.06 -20.72 -4.15
C ASP A 408 21.76 -21.32 -3.61
N THR A 409 21.63 -21.39 -2.30
CA THR A 409 20.45 -21.99 -1.66
C THR A 409 19.88 -21.07 -0.60
N VAL A 410 18.57 -20.98 -0.54
CA VAL A 410 17.80 -20.39 0.56
C VAL A 410 16.73 -21.37 0.99
N ALA A 411 16.66 -21.70 2.27
CA ALA A 411 15.61 -22.53 2.85
C ALA A 411 15.12 -21.89 4.16
N GLY A 412 13.86 -22.13 4.52
CA GLY A 412 13.35 -21.53 5.75
C GLY A 412 11.98 -22.03 6.17
N ALA A 413 11.61 -21.62 7.37
CA ALA A 413 10.32 -21.82 7.98
C ALA A 413 9.68 -20.46 8.31
N TYR A 414 8.36 -20.39 8.19
CA TYR A 414 7.62 -19.18 8.46
C TYR A 414 6.37 -19.52 9.27
N TYR A 415 6.13 -18.74 10.32
CA TYR A 415 4.92 -18.74 11.10
C TYR A 415 4.24 -17.39 11.07
N TYR A 416 2.94 -17.37 10.91
CA TYR A 416 2.12 -16.18 10.94
C TYR A 416 0.87 -16.41 11.78
N TYR A 417 0.63 -15.50 12.72
CA TYR A 417 -0.59 -15.37 13.51
C TYR A 417 -1.28 -14.06 13.22
N GLN A 418 -2.60 -14.08 13.12
CA GLN A 418 -3.45 -12.91 12.99
C GLN A 418 -4.69 -13.03 13.84
N GLU A 419 -5.07 -11.94 14.49
CA GLU A 419 -6.39 -11.71 15.04
C GLU A 419 -6.95 -10.40 14.49
N LEU A 420 -8.17 -10.48 13.96
CA LEU A 420 -8.90 -9.33 13.43
C LEU A 420 -10.27 -9.29 14.09
N GLU A 421 -10.57 -8.18 14.74
CA GLU A 421 -11.90 -7.79 15.21
C GLU A 421 -12.44 -6.74 14.23
N ASN A 422 -13.61 -7.00 13.67
CA ASN A 422 -14.31 -6.09 12.75
C ASN A 422 -15.69 -5.80 13.32
N ASN A 423 -16.20 -4.58 13.16
CA ASN A 423 -17.58 -4.26 13.48
C ASN A 423 -18.17 -3.41 12.36
N ALA A 424 -19.07 -3.99 11.57
CA ALA A 424 -19.90 -3.25 10.63
C ALA A 424 -21.07 -2.60 11.36
N PHE A 425 -21.27 -1.32 11.17
CA PHE A 425 -22.33 -0.57 11.84
C PHE A 425 -23.07 0.36 10.89
N THR A 426 -24.33 0.66 11.25
CA THR A 426 -25.16 1.66 10.60
C THR A 426 -25.98 2.38 11.67
N VAL A 427 -26.00 3.71 11.62
CA VAL A 427 -26.84 4.57 12.43
C VAL A 427 -27.70 5.35 11.45
N ASN A 428 -28.98 4.98 11.33
CA ASN A 428 -29.91 5.67 10.47
C ASN A 428 -30.46 6.91 11.15
N GLY A 429 -30.73 7.93 10.34
CA GLY A 429 -31.40 9.14 10.77
C GLY A 429 -32.94 9.08 10.59
N PRO A 430 -33.64 10.15 10.96
CA PRO A 430 -35.11 10.22 10.91
C PRO A 430 -35.71 10.22 9.50
N LEU A 431 -34.89 10.42 8.47
CA LEU A 431 -35.33 10.44 7.06
C LEU A 431 -35.09 9.13 6.31
N ALA A 432 -34.50 8.10 6.99
CA ALA A 432 -34.11 6.85 6.37
C ALA A 432 -35.26 6.12 5.66
N ASP A 433 -36.45 6.04 6.27
CA ASP A 433 -37.60 5.36 5.66
C ASP A 433 -38.10 6.10 4.43
N ARG A 434 -38.23 7.41 4.53
CA ARG A 434 -38.74 8.24 3.42
C ARG A 434 -37.78 8.19 2.22
N PHE A 435 -36.51 8.29 2.44
CA PHE A 435 -35.46 8.18 1.39
C PHE A 435 -35.46 6.80 0.73
N ASN A 436 -35.66 5.74 1.49
CA ASN A 436 -35.63 4.38 0.99
C ASN A 436 -37.00 3.87 0.47
N GLY A 437 -38.06 4.61 0.70
CA GLY A 437 -39.44 4.18 0.36
C GLY A 437 -39.93 3.02 1.25
N ASN A 438 -39.50 2.98 2.49
CA ASN A 438 -39.85 1.96 3.47
C ASN A 438 -41.15 2.34 4.22
N PRO A 439 -41.85 1.38 4.83
CA PRO A 439 -42.86 1.67 5.84
C PRO A 439 -42.29 2.46 7.02
N VAL A 440 -43.03 3.41 7.54
CA VAL A 440 -42.59 4.29 8.63
C VAL A 440 -42.14 3.49 9.86
N GLY A 441 -41.00 3.85 10.39
CA GLY A 441 -40.32 3.21 11.53
C GLY A 441 -39.52 1.97 11.17
N ALA A 442 -39.47 1.53 9.92
CA ALA A 442 -38.68 0.38 9.54
C ALA A 442 -37.18 0.62 9.78
N TRP A 443 -36.64 1.77 9.32
CA TRP A 443 -35.24 2.14 9.42
C TRP A 443 -34.96 3.45 10.16
N ASN A 444 -35.96 4.34 10.30
CA ASN A 444 -35.79 5.60 11.04
C ASN A 444 -35.25 5.35 12.46
N ASP A 445 -34.16 6.04 12.79
CA ASP A 445 -33.50 6.00 14.10
C ASP A 445 -33.07 4.60 14.54
N VAL A 446 -32.81 3.71 13.56
CA VAL A 446 -32.35 2.35 13.82
C VAL A 446 -30.83 2.28 13.78
N THR A 447 -30.26 1.74 14.86
CA THR A 447 -28.83 1.40 14.94
C THR A 447 -28.64 -0.11 14.83
N SER A 448 -27.71 -0.52 13.97
CA SER A 448 -27.31 -1.90 13.77
C SER A 448 -25.79 -2.05 13.98
N ASN A 449 -25.38 -3.12 14.67
CA ASN A 449 -23.99 -3.49 14.88
C ASN A 449 -23.77 -4.95 14.53
N SER A 450 -22.71 -5.22 13.75
CA SER A 450 -22.37 -6.56 13.28
C SER A 450 -20.90 -6.86 13.54
N PRO A 451 -20.53 -7.27 14.78
CA PRO A 451 -19.18 -7.69 15.08
C PRO A 451 -18.83 -9.00 14.39
N GLY A 452 -17.60 -9.06 13.90
CA GLY A 452 -16.97 -10.26 13.35
C GLY A 452 -15.58 -10.46 13.94
N THR A 453 -15.18 -11.71 14.13
CA THR A 453 -13.82 -12.05 14.57
C THR A 453 -13.22 -13.04 13.59
N LEU A 454 -11.96 -12.82 13.21
CA LEU A 454 -11.18 -13.73 12.38
C LEU A 454 -9.84 -14.00 13.05
N ARG A 455 -9.51 -15.28 13.25
CA ARG A 455 -8.19 -15.74 13.69
C ARG A 455 -7.58 -16.62 12.62
N VAL A 456 -6.30 -16.40 12.36
CA VAL A 456 -5.54 -17.15 11.37
C VAL A 456 -4.24 -17.64 12.00
N ASN A 457 -3.93 -18.93 11.82
CA ASN A 457 -2.61 -19.50 12.01
C ASN A 457 -2.12 -20.02 10.65
N SER A 458 -0.92 -19.66 10.26
CA SER A 458 -0.31 -20.09 9.00
C SER A 458 1.11 -20.58 9.24
N TYR A 459 1.42 -21.73 8.70
CA TYR A 459 2.73 -22.39 8.81
C TYR A 459 3.25 -22.66 7.41
N ALA A 460 4.52 -22.37 7.14
CA ALA A 460 5.10 -22.68 5.86
C ALA A 460 6.54 -23.17 5.97
N LEU A 461 6.90 -24.07 5.06
CA LEU A 461 8.27 -24.43 4.74
C LEU A 461 8.56 -24.06 3.30
N PHE A 462 9.74 -23.51 3.03
CA PHE A 462 10.12 -23.08 1.70
C PHE A 462 11.60 -23.33 1.43
N GLY A 463 11.93 -23.44 0.15
CA GLY A 463 13.30 -23.52 -0.32
C GLY A 463 13.40 -23.10 -1.78
N GLN A 464 14.54 -22.51 -2.12
CA GLN A 464 14.91 -22.12 -3.47
C GLN A 464 16.39 -22.37 -3.66
N ALA A 465 16.76 -22.94 -4.80
CA ALA A 465 18.12 -23.12 -5.22
C ALA A 465 18.36 -22.52 -6.61
N THR A 466 19.47 -21.86 -6.78
CA THR A 466 19.98 -21.38 -8.09
C THR A 466 21.26 -22.12 -8.39
N TRP A 467 21.26 -22.90 -9.47
CA TRP A 467 22.43 -23.58 -9.98
C TRP A 467 23.08 -22.76 -11.08
N HIS A 468 24.31 -22.35 -10.88
CA HIS A 468 25.19 -21.74 -11.88
C HIS A 468 25.78 -22.85 -12.74
N ALA A 469 24.97 -23.36 -13.71
CA ALA A 469 25.30 -24.52 -14.53
C ALA A 469 26.54 -24.27 -15.40
N THR A 470 26.73 -23.05 -15.83
CA THR A 470 27.92 -22.52 -16.51
C THR A 470 28.10 -21.04 -16.16
N ASP A 471 29.15 -20.39 -16.60
CA ASP A 471 29.34 -18.93 -16.45
C ASP A 471 28.21 -18.10 -17.10
N ARG A 472 27.42 -18.71 -17.97
CA ARG A 472 26.32 -18.05 -18.70
C ARG A 472 24.94 -18.52 -18.33
N TRP A 473 24.77 -19.70 -17.74
CA TRP A 473 23.47 -20.28 -17.43
C TRP A 473 23.24 -20.38 -15.92
N ASP A 474 22.17 -19.71 -15.47
CA ASP A 474 21.63 -19.80 -14.12
C ASP A 474 20.27 -20.49 -14.19
N LEU A 475 20.09 -21.60 -13.45
CA LEU A 475 18.83 -22.33 -13.35
C LEU A 475 18.33 -22.25 -11.92
N THR A 476 17.11 -21.72 -11.73
CA THR A 476 16.50 -21.55 -10.41
C THR A 476 15.28 -22.43 -10.29
N ALA A 477 15.17 -23.18 -9.18
CA ALA A 477 13.97 -23.90 -8.78
C ALA A 477 13.60 -23.54 -7.33
N GLY A 478 12.33 -23.29 -7.08
CA GLY A 478 11.80 -22.94 -5.76
C GLY A 478 10.47 -23.61 -5.47
N LEU A 479 10.27 -24.02 -4.21
CA LEU A 479 9.05 -24.64 -3.72
C LEU A 479 8.69 -24.07 -2.35
N ARG A 480 7.39 -23.97 -2.07
CA ARG A 480 6.83 -23.65 -0.77
C ARG A 480 5.55 -24.41 -0.53
N GLY A 481 5.40 -24.97 0.66
CA GLY A 481 4.14 -25.49 1.18
C GLY A 481 3.66 -24.59 2.31
N THR A 482 2.43 -24.12 2.25
CA THR A 482 1.79 -23.32 3.30
C THR A 482 0.52 -24.02 3.76
N TYR A 483 0.33 -24.15 5.08
CA TYR A 483 -0.91 -24.64 5.70
C TYR A 483 -1.53 -23.54 6.55
N GLU A 484 -2.85 -23.37 6.45
CA GLU A 484 -3.60 -22.36 7.18
C GLU A 484 -4.82 -22.94 7.89
N ASP A 485 -5.02 -22.50 9.14
CA ASP A 485 -6.24 -22.65 9.93
C ASP A 485 -6.85 -21.26 10.16
N LYS A 486 -8.03 -21.02 9.55
CA LYS A 486 -8.81 -19.80 9.73
C LYS A 486 -10.08 -20.11 10.48
N ARG A 487 -10.35 -19.34 11.55
CA ARG A 487 -11.55 -19.45 12.37
C ARG A 487 -12.26 -18.12 12.40
N VAL A 488 -13.58 -18.15 12.17
CA VAL A 488 -14.40 -16.94 12.07
C VAL A 488 -15.73 -17.12 12.78
N ARG A 489 -16.24 -16.03 13.32
CA ARG A 489 -17.63 -15.89 13.73
C ARG A 489 -18.11 -14.50 13.38
N VAL A 490 -19.29 -14.40 12.77
CA VAL A 490 -19.96 -13.14 12.43
C VAL A 490 -21.30 -13.11 13.14
N VAL A 491 -21.53 -12.04 13.89
CA VAL A 491 -22.77 -11.85 14.63
C VAL A 491 -23.37 -10.51 14.20
N ARG A 492 -24.67 -10.42 14.08
CA ARG A 492 -25.40 -9.15 14.06
C ARG A 492 -26.35 -9.16 15.24
N TYR A 493 -26.22 -8.17 16.12
CA TYR A 493 -27.13 -8.02 17.24
C TYR A 493 -28.52 -7.58 16.76
N ALA A 494 -29.54 -7.81 17.56
CA ALA A 494 -30.85 -7.24 17.32
C ALA A 494 -30.72 -5.70 17.19
N PRO A 495 -31.36 -5.08 16.18
CA PRO A 495 -31.25 -3.65 15.98
C PRO A 495 -31.90 -2.89 17.14
N VAL A 496 -31.28 -1.77 17.50
CA VAL A 496 -31.82 -0.82 18.48
C VAL A 496 -32.56 0.27 17.73
N GLY A 497 -33.80 0.60 18.15
CA GLY A 497 -34.64 1.61 17.50
C GLY A 497 -36.09 1.58 18.01
N PRO A 498 -36.98 2.39 17.42
CA PRO A 498 -38.39 2.46 17.82
C PRO A 498 -39.09 1.11 17.73
N THR A 499 -40.03 0.83 18.61
CA THR A 499 -40.86 -0.38 18.54
C THR A 499 -41.74 -0.32 17.30
N VAL A 500 -41.74 -1.40 16.50
CA VAL A 500 -42.54 -1.52 15.29
C VAL A 500 -43.12 -2.92 15.14
N SER A 501 -44.16 -3.06 14.34
CA SER A 501 -44.84 -4.32 14.01
C SER A 501 -45.22 -4.39 12.53
N GLY A 502 -45.75 -5.52 12.10
CA GLY A 502 -46.25 -5.72 10.74
C GLY A 502 -45.16 -5.47 9.65
N PRO A 503 -45.53 -4.77 8.55
CA PRO A 503 -44.61 -4.56 7.43
C PRO A 503 -43.32 -3.85 7.79
N ALA A 504 -43.34 -2.88 8.71
CA ALA A 504 -42.15 -2.17 9.17
C ALA A 504 -41.17 -3.11 9.89
N LEU A 505 -41.66 -4.03 10.73
CA LEU A 505 -40.85 -5.03 11.39
C LEU A 505 -40.24 -6.01 10.37
N THR A 506 -41.01 -6.44 9.39
CA THR A 506 -40.55 -7.32 8.31
C THR A 506 -39.41 -6.70 7.54
N VAL A 507 -39.54 -5.44 7.11
CA VAL A 507 -38.49 -4.70 6.37
C VAL A 507 -37.25 -4.49 7.25
N ARG A 508 -37.44 -4.15 8.54
CA ARG A 508 -36.32 -3.99 9.48
C ARG A 508 -35.55 -5.30 9.64
N ASN A 509 -36.24 -6.42 9.88
CA ASN A 509 -35.60 -7.71 10.08
C ASN A 509 -34.93 -8.25 8.83
N ALA A 510 -35.45 -7.98 7.65
CA ALA A 510 -34.81 -8.34 6.38
C ALA A 510 -33.43 -7.67 6.24
N ARG A 511 -33.28 -6.43 6.71
CA ARG A 511 -32.00 -5.67 6.60
C ARG A 511 -31.12 -5.80 7.85
N TYR A 512 -31.70 -5.68 9.04
CA TYR A 512 -31.00 -5.51 10.31
C TYR A 512 -31.30 -6.60 11.34
N GLY A 513 -32.09 -7.63 11.00
CA GLY A 513 -32.45 -8.72 11.91
C GLY A 513 -31.24 -9.42 12.51
N ALA A 514 -31.36 -9.91 13.73
CA ALA A 514 -30.30 -10.63 14.41
C ALA A 514 -29.79 -11.83 13.60
N TYR A 515 -28.49 -12.08 13.67
CA TYR A 515 -27.84 -13.15 12.95
C TYR A 515 -26.63 -13.67 13.74
N ASP A 516 -26.36 -14.96 13.68
CA ASP A 516 -25.14 -15.59 14.19
C ASP A 516 -24.73 -16.71 13.23
N SER A 517 -23.55 -16.59 12.67
CA SER A 517 -22.99 -17.65 11.80
C SER A 517 -22.66 -18.94 12.55
N GLY A 518 -22.58 -18.87 13.89
CA GLY A 518 -21.84 -19.86 14.64
C GLY A 518 -20.34 -19.83 14.33
N PRO A 519 -19.55 -20.72 14.92
CA PRO A 519 -18.12 -20.85 14.60
C PRO A 519 -17.97 -21.53 13.23
N LEU A 520 -17.22 -20.86 12.33
CA LEU A 520 -16.84 -21.40 11.02
C LEU A 520 -15.32 -21.55 10.96
N ALA A 521 -14.86 -22.59 10.24
CA ALA A 521 -13.44 -22.83 10.01
C ALA A 521 -13.16 -23.05 8.52
N LEU A 522 -11.99 -22.62 8.09
CA LEU A 522 -11.44 -22.87 6.76
C LEU A 522 -10.00 -23.37 6.92
N HIS A 523 -9.75 -24.58 6.46
CA HIS A 523 -8.42 -25.20 6.43
C HIS A 523 -7.95 -25.27 4.99
N GLN A 524 -6.73 -24.84 4.73
CA GLN A 524 -6.20 -24.80 3.37
C GLN A 524 -4.72 -25.11 3.33
N SER A 525 -4.34 -25.92 2.35
CA SER A 525 -2.95 -26.13 1.94
C SER A 525 -2.71 -25.42 0.61
N SER A 526 -1.68 -24.59 0.53
CA SER A 526 -1.35 -23.78 -0.65
C SER A 526 0.09 -24.04 -1.06
N PRO A 527 0.33 -24.76 -2.16
CA PRO A 527 1.64 -24.87 -2.75
C PRO A 527 2.02 -23.60 -3.52
N SER A 528 3.32 -23.32 -3.64
CA SER A 528 3.87 -22.35 -4.58
C SER A 528 5.14 -22.91 -5.21
N ALA A 529 5.37 -22.59 -6.47
CA ALA A 529 6.50 -23.11 -7.22
C ALA A 529 7.07 -22.04 -8.18
N LEU A 530 8.36 -22.13 -8.43
CA LEU A 530 9.09 -21.31 -9.40
C LEU A 530 10.09 -22.18 -10.14
N LEU A 531 10.12 -22.04 -11.47
CA LEU A 531 11.21 -22.50 -12.32
C LEU A 531 11.66 -21.30 -13.15
N SER A 532 12.95 -21.01 -13.18
CA SER A 532 13.50 -19.91 -13.96
C SER A 532 14.85 -20.28 -14.55
N ALA A 533 15.09 -19.81 -15.75
CA ALA A 533 16.37 -19.92 -16.44
C ALA A 533 16.85 -18.52 -16.84
N GLY A 534 18.07 -18.19 -16.48
CA GLY A 534 18.79 -16.99 -16.90
C GLY A 534 19.93 -17.35 -17.86
N TYR A 535 20.09 -16.61 -18.94
CA TYR A 535 21.18 -16.76 -19.89
C TYR A 535 21.89 -15.43 -20.12
N LYS A 536 23.14 -15.35 -19.72
CA LYS A 536 24.01 -14.20 -19.98
C LYS A 536 24.49 -14.27 -21.44
N ALA A 537 23.70 -13.64 -22.33
CA ALA A 537 24.01 -13.63 -23.75
C ALA A 537 25.30 -12.85 -24.05
N TRP A 538 25.50 -11.75 -23.31
CA TRP A 538 26.72 -10.94 -23.21
C TRP A 538 26.90 -10.50 -21.76
N ASP A 539 28.05 -9.94 -21.42
CA ASP A 539 28.33 -9.51 -20.03
C ASP A 539 27.27 -8.51 -19.50
N ASP A 540 26.75 -7.67 -20.39
CA ASP A 540 25.76 -6.63 -20.07
C ASP A 540 24.35 -6.98 -20.50
N VAL A 541 24.05 -8.23 -20.93
CA VAL A 541 22.72 -8.65 -21.39
C VAL A 541 22.31 -9.99 -20.82
N LEU A 542 21.28 -9.97 -19.98
CA LEU A 542 20.62 -11.14 -19.44
C LEU A 542 19.30 -11.40 -20.16
N LEU A 543 19.14 -12.57 -20.74
CA LEU A 543 17.87 -13.13 -21.20
C LEU A 543 17.33 -14.06 -20.11
N TYR A 544 16.02 -14.06 -19.89
CA TYR A 544 15.43 -15.00 -18.91
C TYR A 544 14.06 -15.50 -19.33
N ALA A 545 13.72 -16.68 -18.81
CA ALA A 545 12.39 -17.26 -18.87
C ALA A 545 12.00 -17.79 -17.50
N SER A 546 10.73 -17.66 -17.13
CA SER A 546 10.23 -18.21 -15.89
C SER A 546 8.81 -18.75 -15.99
N LEU A 547 8.54 -19.80 -15.20
CA LEU A 547 7.22 -20.34 -14.92
C LEU A 547 7.00 -20.28 -13.41
N SER A 548 5.89 -19.69 -12.99
CA SER A 548 5.58 -19.56 -11.56
C SER A 548 4.14 -19.92 -11.26
N HIS A 549 3.95 -20.53 -10.10
CA HIS A 549 2.66 -20.85 -9.50
C HIS A 549 2.58 -20.24 -8.10
N GLY A 550 1.47 -19.56 -7.80
CA GLY A 550 1.20 -19.00 -6.48
C GLY A 550 -0.28 -19.07 -6.14
N GLU A 551 -0.56 -19.11 -4.84
CA GLU A 551 -1.93 -19.14 -4.36
C GLU A 551 -2.22 -17.97 -3.41
N LYS A 552 -3.46 -17.49 -3.50
CA LYS A 552 -4.07 -16.60 -2.53
C LYS A 552 -5.09 -17.40 -1.73
N SER A 553 -4.99 -17.27 -0.45
CA SER A 553 -5.81 -18.00 0.49
C SER A 553 -7.30 -17.71 0.31
N GLY A 554 -8.14 -18.69 0.62
CA GLY A 554 -9.58 -18.51 0.71
C GLY A 554 -9.95 -17.38 1.65
N GLY A 555 -10.96 -16.61 1.28
CA GLY A 555 -11.46 -15.46 2.02
C GLY A 555 -12.72 -15.77 2.81
N ILE A 556 -13.09 -14.83 3.66
CA ILE A 556 -14.29 -14.94 4.48
C ILE A 556 -15.03 -13.61 4.43
N ASN A 557 -16.31 -13.64 4.11
CA ASN A 557 -17.17 -12.47 4.24
C ASN A 557 -17.39 -12.16 5.73
N LEU A 558 -16.89 -11.03 6.22
CA LEU A 558 -17.16 -10.56 7.58
C LEU A 558 -18.40 -9.69 7.66
N GLN A 559 -19.18 -9.64 6.60
CA GLN A 559 -20.49 -8.99 6.57
C GLN A 559 -21.57 -10.06 6.61
N VAL A 560 -22.64 -9.79 7.35
CA VAL A 560 -23.78 -10.72 7.44
C VAL A 560 -24.37 -10.92 6.05
N PRO A 561 -24.48 -12.16 5.56
CA PRO A 561 -25.09 -12.41 4.25
C PRO A 561 -26.56 -12.00 4.26
N GLY A 562 -27.11 -11.77 3.10
CA GLY A 562 -28.55 -11.57 2.92
C GLY A 562 -29.34 -12.86 3.21
N ALA A 563 -30.21 -13.31 2.31
CA ALA A 563 -30.97 -14.54 2.46
C ALA A 563 -30.14 -15.83 2.35
N ALA A 564 -28.88 -15.77 1.92
CA ALA A 564 -27.97 -16.93 1.82
C ALA A 564 -27.44 -17.33 3.18
N GLY A 565 -27.33 -18.62 3.45
CA GLY A 565 -26.90 -19.14 4.74
C GLY A 565 -25.39 -18.93 5.05
N ALA A 566 -24.95 -19.42 6.22
CA ALA A 566 -23.57 -19.24 6.70
C ALA A 566 -22.47 -19.75 5.73
N ALA A 567 -22.78 -20.75 4.90
CA ALA A 567 -21.83 -21.25 3.89
C ALA A 567 -21.43 -20.20 2.83
N SER A 568 -22.28 -19.20 2.56
CA SER A 568 -21.96 -18.09 1.65
C SER A 568 -20.93 -17.11 2.20
N LEU A 569 -20.55 -17.23 3.49
CA LEU A 569 -19.47 -16.46 4.07
C LEU A 569 -18.08 -16.92 3.60
N LEU A 570 -17.96 -18.17 3.13
CA LEU A 570 -16.67 -18.74 2.72
C LEU A 570 -16.43 -18.52 1.22
N VAL A 571 -15.24 -18.06 0.88
CA VAL A 571 -14.79 -17.82 -0.49
C VAL A 571 -13.58 -18.70 -0.78
N GLY A 572 -13.59 -19.42 -1.89
CA GLY A 572 -12.52 -20.34 -2.28
C GLY A 572 -11.19 -19.63 -2.57
N ALA A 573 -10.12 -20.43 -2.61
CA ALA A 573 -8.79 -19.95 -2.95
C ALA A 573 -8.69 -19.43 -4.40
N GLU A 574 -7.75 -18.53 -4.62
CA GLU A 574 -7.35 -18.03 -5.95
C GLU A 574 -5.98 -18.61 -6.31
N ARG A 575 -5.82 -19.13 -7.54
CA ARG A 575 -4.60 -19.78 -8.03
C ARG A 575 -4.10 -19.09 -9.28
N ALA A 576 -2.87 -18.61 -9.26
CA ALA A 576 -2.22 -17.93 -10.36
C ALA A 576 -1.12 -18.79 -11.00
N ASN A 577 -1.15 -18.93 -12.31
CA ASN A 577 -0.09 -19.55 -13.11
C ASN A 577 0.45 -18.49 -14.08
N ALA A 578 1.75 -18.26 -14.07
CA ALA A 578 2.37 -17.25 -14.92
C ALA A 578 3.54 -17.83 -15.72
N ALA A 579 3.68 -17.33 -16.96
CA ALA A 579 4.83 -17.53 -17.82
C ALA A 579 5.39 -16.17 -18.24
N GLU A 580 6.70 -16.02 -18.19
CA GLU A 580 7.39 -14.76 -18.49
C GLU A 580 8.65 -15.00 -19.33
N LEU A 581 8.93 -14.07 -20.24
CA LEU A 581 10.16 -13.97 -21.01
C LEU A 581 10.66 -12.54 -20.91
N GLY A 582 11.95 -12.35 -20.61
CA GLY A 582 12.47 -11.01 -20.50
C GLY A 582 13.92 -10.85 -20.90
N VAL A 583 14.29 -9.61 -21.11
CA VAL A 583 15.65 -9.16 -21.34
C VAL A 583 15.98 -8.00 -20.41
N LYS A 584 17.16 -8.05 -19.82
CA LYS A 584 17.75 -6.94 -19.07
C LYS A 584 19.09 -6.60 -19.68
N SER A 585 19.32 -5.32 -19.96
CA SER A 585 20.55 -4.89 -20.61
C SER A 585 21.07 -3.57 -20.04
N THR A 586 22.41 -3.46 -20.02
CA THR A 586 23.13 -2.24 -19.61
C THR A 586 24.11 -1.90 -20.73
N LEU A 587 23.82 -0.88 -21.51
CA LEU A 587 24.44 -0.58 -22.79
C LEU A 587 25.20 0.74 -22.75
N LEU A 588 25.95 1.04 -23.82
CA LEU A 588 26.64 2.31 -24.02
C LEU A 588 27.56 2.72 -22.85
N ASN A 589 28.41 1.78 -22.42
CA ASN A 589 29.28 1.96 -21.26
C ASN A 589 28.50 2.37 -19.99
N ARG A 590 27.40 1.66 -19.72
CA ARG A 590 26.49 1.88 -18.58
C ARG A 590 25.77 3.24 -18.60
N ARG A 591 25.58 3.85 -19.77
CA ARG A 591 24.77 5.08 -19.93
C ARG A 591 23.33 4.82 -20.30
N LEU A 592 23.00 3.61 -20.73
CA LEU A 592 21.66 3.20 -21.12
C LEU A 592 21.33 1.82 -20.55
N GLN A 593 20.26 1.74 -19.79
CA GLN A 593 19.66 0.51 -19.32
C GLN A 593 18.32 0.32 -20.02
N LEU A 594 18.10 -0.84 -20.64
CA LEU A 594 16.85 -1.19 -21.30
C LEU A 594 16.42 -2.57 -20.81
N ASN A 595 15.23 -2.64 -20.27
CA ASN A 595 14.61 -3.88 -19.83
C ASN A 595 13.27 -4.05 -20.56
N ALA A 596 12.99 -5.26 -21.01
CA ALA A 596 11.71 -5.62 -21.60
C ALA A 596 11.23 -6.97 -21.04
N ASN A 597 9.93 -7.09 -20.84
CA ASN A 597 9.31 -8.29 -20.31
C ASN A 597 7.99 -8.58 -21.02
N LEU A 598 7.83 -9.81 -21.49
CA LEU A 598 6.57 -10.39 -21.98
C LEU A 598 6.00 -11.29 -20.90
N PHE A 599 4.73 -11.15 -20.59
CA PHE A 599 4.09 -11.93 -19.55
C PHE A 599 2.72 -12.45 -19.94
N ALA A 600 2.34 -13.58 -19.37
CA ALA A 600 0.99 -14.12 -19.40
C ALA A 600 0.69 -14.78 -18.06
N THR A 601 -0.39 -14.36 -17.41
CA THR A 601 -0.85 -14.91 -16.13
C THR A 601 -2.32 -15.31 -16.25
N VAL A 602 -2.64 -16.53 -15.85
CA VAL A 602 -4.01 -17.02 -15.70
C VAL A 602 -4.28 -17.23 -14.21
N VAL A 603 -5.39 -16.68 -13.78
CA VAL A 603 -5.85 -16.79 -12.38
C VAL A 603 -7.17 -17.52 -12.36
N HIS A 604 -7.21 -18.69 -11.70
CA HIS A 604 -8.41 -19.50 -11.49
C HIS A 604 -9.06 -19.13 -10.16
N GLY A 605 -10.39 -19.07 -10.17
CA GLY A 605 -11.17 -18.72 -8.98
C GLY A 605 -10.89 -17.31 -8.48
N TYR A 606 -10.71 -16.33 -9.39
CA TYR A 606 -10.40 -14.94 -9.06
C TYR A 606 -11.37 -14.37 -8.03
N GLN A 607 -10.86 -13.91 -6.90
CA GLN A 607 -11.65 -13.34 -5.82
C GLN A 607 -11.94 -11.87 -6.10
N SER A 608 -13.20 -11.50 -6.01
CA SER A 608 -13.66 -10.13 -6.25
C SER A 608 -14.78 -9.72 -5.31
N ASN A 609 -14.94 -8.42 -5.15
CA ASN A 609 -16.06 -7.81 -4.44
C ASN A 609 -17.22 -7.59 -5.41
N ALA A 610 -18.35 -8.22 -5.16
CA ALA A 610 -19.60 -7.99 -5.87
C ALA A 610 -20.52 -7.12 -5.03
N TYR A 611 -21.48 -6.45 -5.67
CA TYR A 611 -22.53 -5.68 -5.00
C TYR A 611 -23.89 -6.25 -5.36
N ASP A 612 -24.69 -6.56 -4.35
CA ASP A 612 -26.08 -6.94 -4.53
C ASP A 612 -26.97 -5.69 -4.39
N PRO A 613 -27.60 -5.23 -5.48
CA PRO A 613 -28.44 -4.04 -5.42
C PRO A 613 -29.74 -4.26 -4.65
N THR A 614 -30.20 -5.53 -4.48
CA THR A 614 -31.42 -5.87 -3.74
C THR A 614 -31.21 -5.74 -2.24
N THR A 615 -30.14 -6.34 -1.73
CA THR A 615 -29.78 -6.26 -0.30
C THR A 615 -28.92 -5.04 0.00
N ARG A 616 -28.42 -4.34 -1.01
CA ARG A 616 -27.50 -3.18 -0.92
C ARG A 616 -26.25 -3.50 -0.10
N THR A 617 -25.74 -4.70 -0.29
CA THR A 617 -24.54 -5.18 0.39
C THR A 617 -23.46 -5.58 -0.60
N SER A 618 -22.22 -5.23 -0.28
CA SER A 618 -21.05 -5.81 -0.95
C SER A 618 -20.73 -7.16 -0.33
N TYR A 619 -20.38 -8.12 -1.15
CA TYR A 619 -19.96 -9.44 -0.71
C TYR A 619 -18.79 -9.96 -1.55
N LEU A 620 -18.00 -10.85 -0.96
CA LEU A 620 -16.93 -11.52 -1.67
C LEU A 620 -17.46 -12.73 -2.43
N THR A 621 -16.89 -12.96 -3.60
CA THR A 621 -17.18 -14.13 -4.44
C THR A 621 -15.95 -14.51 -5.27
N ASN A 622 -15.94 -15.76 -5.76
CA ASN A 622 -15.02 -16.14 -6.81
C ASN A 622 -15.66 -15.77 -8.16
N ALA A 623 -15.11 -14.74 -8.81
CA ALA A 623 -15.61 -14.15 -10.05
C ALA A 623 -15.20 -14.92 -11.31
N GLY A 624 -14.95 -16.24 -11.19
CA GLY A 624 -14.50 -17.09 -12.30
C GLY A 624 -12.99 -16.98 -12.57
N ASP A 625 -12.59 -17.19 -13.83
CA ASP A 625 -11.19 -17.17 -14.22
C ASP A 625 -10.85 -15.90 -14.98
N VAL A 626 -9.66 -15.35 -14.73
CA VAL A 626 -9.15 -14.16 -15.41
C VAL A 626 -7.79 -14.45 -16.03
N ARG A 627 -7.47 -13.72 -17.11
CA ARG A 627 -6.15 -13.70 -17.73
C ARG A 627 -5.68 -12.27 -17.87
N THR A 628 -4.40 -12.05 -17.60
CA THR A 628 -3.68 -10.84 -17.97
C THR A 628 -2.45 -11.23 -18.78
N ARG A 629 -2.17 -10.51 -19.86
CA ARG A 629 -0.98 -10.70 -20.69
C ARG A 629 -0.55 -9.37 -21.29
N GLY A 630 0.73 -9.24 -21.57
CA GLY A 630 1.21 -7.97 -22.09
C GLY A 630 2.71 -7.87 -22.25
N ILE A 631 3.14 -6.63 -22.45
CA ILE A 631 4.55 -6.24 -22.53
C ILE A 631 4.81 -5.06 -21.59
N GLU A 632 5.94 -5.09 -20.94
CA GLU A 632 6.47 -4.00 -20.10
C GLU A 632 7.85 -3.61 -20.61
N LEU A 633 8.10 -2.31 -20.72
CA LEU A 633 9.36 -1.73 -21.16
C LEU A 633 9.82 -0.71 -20.11
N GLU A 634 11.08 -0.79 -19.73
CA GLU A 634 11.72 0.13 -18.81
C GLU A 634 13.04 0.61 -19.38
N ALA A 635 13.28 1.91 -19.34
CA ALA A 635 14.51 2.54 -19.78
C ALA A 635 15.02 3.53 -18.73
N LEU A 636 16.31 3.50 -18.49
CA LEU A 636 17.05 4.52 -17.76
C LEU A 636 18.23 4.97 -18.61
N ALA A 637 18.39 6.28 -18.82
CA ALA A 637 19.43 6.82 -19.67
C ALA A 637 20.13 8.02 -19.03
N ILE A 638 21.45 8.08 -19.20
CA ILE A 638 22.30 9.24 -18.83
C ILE A 638 22.99 9.73 -20.14
N PRO A 639 22.25 10.48 -21.01
CA PRO A 639 22.81 10.94 -22.28
C PRO A 639 24.05 11.82 -22.08
N VAL A 640 24.00 12.66 -21.07
CA VAL A 640 25.10 13.49 -20.54
C VAL A 640 25.07 13.41 -19.02
N ARG A 641 26.19 13.60 -18.34
CA ARG A 641 26.31 13.44 -16.88
C ARG A 641 25.34 14.32 -16.06
N THR A 642 24.81 15.39 -16.65
CA THR A 642 23.88 16.30 -16.01
C THR A 642 22.41 15.93 -16.24
N LEU A 643 22.09 14.96 -17.09
CA LEU A 643 20.72 14.62 -17.48
C LEU A 643 20.44 13.13 -17.28
N HIS A 644 19.50 12.84 -16.40
CA HIS A 644 18.98 11.51 -16.14
C HIS A 644 17.55 11.43 -16.68
N ILE A 645 17.25 10.40 -17.47
CA ILE A 645 15.92 10.17 -18.05
C ILE A 645 15.49 8.76 -17.70
N GLN A 646 14.26 8.65 -17.21
CA GLN A 646 13.59 7.39 -16.92
C GLN A 646 12.31 7.29 -17.74
N ALA A 647 12.03 6.14 -18.30
CA ALA A 647 10.80 5.89 -19.04
C ALA A 647 10.29 4.48 -18.77
N ASN A 648 8.99 4.36 -18.48
CA ASN A 648 8.33 3.10 -18.20
C ASN A 648 7.03 3.04 -18.99
N VAL A 649 6.79 1.95 -19.71
CA VAL A 649 5.57 1.74 -20.50
C VAL A 649 5.06 0.33 -20.29
N SER A 650 3.76 0.20 -20.12
CA SER A 650 3.09 -1.11 -20.02
C SER A 650 1.87 -1.17 -20.94
N PHE A 651 1.78 -2.25 -21.69
CA PHE A 651 0.60 -2.65 -22.44
C PHE A 651 0.07 -3.94 -21.84
N ASN A 652 -1.19 -3.94 -21.41
CA ASN A 652 -1.82 -5.05 -20.71
C ASN A 652 -3.17 -5.41 -21.36
N ASP A 653 -3.49 -6.69 -21.47
CA ASP A 653 -4.78 -7.22 -21.95
C ASP A 653 -5.45 -8.05 -20.84
N PRO A 654 -6.05 -7.39 -19.80
CA PRO A 654 -6.76 -8.07 -18.74
C PRO A 654 -8.16 -8.49 -19.19
N ARG A 655 -8.56 -9.77 -19.02
CA ARG A 655 -9.87 -10.28 -19.42
C ARG A 655 -10.42 -11.33 -18.47
N TYR A 656 -11.74 -11.36 -18.30
CA TYR A 656 -12.41 -12.54 -17.81
C TYR A 656 -12.33 -13.65 -18.86
N LEU A 657 -11.83 -14.82 -18.50
CA LEU A 657 -11.93 -16.02 -19.32
C LEU A 657 -13.31 -16.63 -19.16
N THR A 658 -13.77 -16.72 -17.92
CA THR A 658 -15.10 -17.21 -17.57
C THR A 658 -15.66 -16.33 -16.43
N TYR A 659 -16.86 -15.81 -16.58
CA TYR A 659 -17.64 -15.18 -15.51
C TYR A 659 -19.12 -15.17 -15.87
N LYS A 660 -19.79 -16.31 -15.72
CA LYS A 660 -21.16 -16.54 -16.19
C LYS A 660 -22.24 -15.98 -15.28
N ASN A 661 -21.96 -15.81 -13.99
CA ASN A 661 -22.94 -15.34 -13.01
C ASN A 661 -22.49 -14.00 -12.41
N ALA A 662 -22.06 -13.08 -13.27
CA ALA A 662 -21.67 -11.76 -12.87
C ALA A 662 -22.87 -10.90 -12.46
N PRO A 663 -22.72 -9.94 -11.54
CA PRO A 663 -23.72 -8.91 -11.34
C PRO A 663 -23.96 -8.15 -12.65
N CYS A 664 -25.23 -7.94 -12.99
CA CYS A 664 -25.56 -7.10 -14.14
C CYS A 664 -25.41 -5.62 -13.79
N ALA A 665 -25.00 -4.83 -14.77
CA ALA A 665 -25.05 -3.39 -14.68
C ALA A 665 -26.52 -2.93 -14.47
N PRO A 666 -26.78 -1.87 -13.69
CA PRO A 666 -28.14 -1.39 -13.41
C PRO A 666 -28.96 -1.05 -14.64
N GLU A 667 -28.31 -0.76 -15.76
CA GLU A 667 -28.98 -0.53 -17.06
C GLU A 667 -29.39 -1.80 -17.80
N VAL A 668 -29.00 -2.97 -17.30
CA VAL A 668 -29.33 -4.27 -17.89
C VAL A 668 -30.43 -4.92 -17.05
N ASN A 669 -31.61 -5.13 -17.65
CA ASN A 669 -32.70 -5.78 -16.95
C ASN A 669 -32.55 -7.31 -16.99
N ALA A 670 -31.61 -7.84 -16.21
CA ALA A 670 -31.35 -9.26 -16.05
C ALA A 670 -30.90 -9.56 -14.61
N VAL A 671 -31.13 -10.78 -14.14
CA VAL A 671 -30.76 -11.23 -12.79
C VAL A 671 -29.26 -11.55 -12.73
N SER A 672 -28.69 -12.03 -13.83
CA SER A 672 -27.29 -12.47 -13.92
C SER A 672 -26.78 -12.22 -15.33
N CYS A 673 -25.54 -11.80 -15.44
CA CYS A 673 -24.89 -11.47 -16.70
C CYS A 673 -23.68 -12.39 -16.95
N ASP A 674 -23.31 -12.54 -18.23
CA ASP A 674 -22.09 -13.23 -18.65
C ASP A 674 -21.05 -12.19 -19.08
N LEU A 675 -19.97 -12.04 -18.31
CA LEU A 675 -18.83 -11.18 -18.62
C LEU A 675 -17.66 -11.98 -19.22
N SER A 676 -17.85 -13.25 -19.56
CA SER A 676 -16.80 -14.09 -20.18
C SER A 676 -16.27 -13.46 -21.48
N GLY A 677 -14.95 -13.48 -21.64
CA GLY A 677 -14.25 -12.88 -22.77
C GLY A 677 -14.15 -11.36 -22.75
N ARG A 678 -14.79 -10.66 -21.79
CA ARG A 678 -14.77 -9.20 -21.73
C ARG A 678 -13.53 -8.63 -21.03
N ASP A 679 -13.11 -7.49 -21.55
CA ASP A 679 -12.10 -6.60 -20.97
C ASP A 679 -12.80 -5.67 -19.95
N ALA A 680 -13.12 -6.21 -18.80
CA ALA A 680 -13.94 -5.53 -17.81
C ALA A 680 -13.39 -5.67 -16.37
N LEU A 681 -12.11 -6.01 -16.19
CA LEU A 681 -11.51 -6.02 -14.85
C LEU A 681 -11.49 -4.59 -14.28
N VAL A 682 -11.86 -4.50 -13.00
CA VAL A 682 -11.99 -3.23 -12.28
C VAL A 682 -10.62 -2.56 -12.16
N ASN A 683 -10.54 -1.28 -12.50
CA ASN A 683 -9.33 -0.46 -12.39
C ASN A 683 -8.08 -1.08 -13.03
N ALA A 684 -8.26 -1.81 -14.14
CA ALA A 684 -7.19 -2.49 -14.85
C ALA A 684 -6.91 -1.77 -16.20
N PRO A 685 -6.10 -0.70 -16.21
CA PRO A 685 -5.81 0.04 -17.44
C PRO A 685 -5.02 -0.81 -18.42
N ARG A 686 -5.35 -0.70 -19.72
CA ARG A 686 -4.64 -1.42 -20.78
C ARG A 686 -3.30 -0.79 -21.14
N ARG A 687 -3.14 0.51 -20.87
CA ARG A 687 -1.91 1.25 -21.19
C ARG A 687 -1.58 2.17 -20.03
N THR A 688 -0.36 2.06 -19.56
CA THR A 688 0.23 3.00 -18.61
C THR A 688 1.60 3.41 -19.10
N ALA A 689 1.95 4.67 -18.92
CA ALA A 689 3.26 5.18 -19.25
C ALA A 689 3.69 6.20 -18.21
N ASN A 690 5.00 6.27 -17.99
CA ASN A 690 5.65 7.26 -17.16
C ASN A 690 6.95 7.67 -17.83
N VAL A 691 7.23 8.97 -17.86
CA VAL A 691 8.52 9.53 -18.28
C VAL A 691 8.93 10.58 -17.28
N GLY A 692 10.10 10.40 -16.69
CA GLY A 692 10.74 11.33 -15.77
C GLY A 692 12.08 11.82 -16.34
N ALA A 693 12.45 13.05 -16.02
CA ALA A 693 13.75 13.58 -16.31
C ALA A 693 14.23 14.46 -15.16
N ARG A 694 15.50 14.31 -14.81
CA ARG A 694 16.21 15.15 -13.84
C ARG A 694 17.42 15.77 -14.54
N TRP A 695 17.46 17.09 -14.54
CA TRP A 695 18.57 17.86 -15.06
C TRP A 695 19.27 18.60 -13.93
N GLU A 696 20.56 18.35 -13.73
CA GLU A 696 21.39 18.98 -12.72
C GLU A 696 22.46 19.87 -13.38
N LEU A 697 22.57 21.08 -12.89
CA LEU A 697 23.51 22.09 -13.38
C LEU A 697 24.43 22.51 -12.23
N PRO A 698 25.73 22.17 -12.24
CA PRO A 698 26.67 22.77 -11.32
C PRO A 698 26.74 24.28 -11.62
N LEU A 699 26.50 25.10 -10.60
CA LEU A 699 26.62 26.54 -10.69
C LEU A 699 28.05 26.96 -10.36
N ASP A 700 28.61 26.38 -9.33
CA ASP A 700 30.01 26.46 -8.90
C ASP A 700 30.40 25.21 -8.10
N ASP A 701 31.53 25.22 -7.42
CA ASP A 701 32.00 24.09 -6.60
C ASP A 701 31.12 23.82 -5.37
N THR A 702 30.32 24.82 -4.96
CA THR A 702 29.50 24.77 -3.74
C THR A 702 28.04 24.51 -4.06
N TRP A 703 27.50 24.97 -5.19
CA TRP A 703 26.08 24.97 -5.49
C TRP A 703 25.74 24.24 -6.79
N ARG A 704 24.62 23.54 -6.77
CA ARG A 704 23.99 22.95 -7.95
C ARG A 704 22.54 23.40 -8.04
N ALA A 705 22.10 23.75 -9.23
CA ALA A 705 20.67 23.84 -9.54
C ALA A 705 20.17 22.54 -10.15
N TYR A 706 18.90 22.24 -9.98
CA TYR A 706 18.28 21.09 -10.62
C TYR A 706 16.83 21.38 -11.03
N VAL A 707 16.38 20.64 -12.04
CA VAL A 707 14.98 20.58 -12.46
C VAL A 707 14.57 19.13 -12.61
N ASN A 708 13.46 18.73 -11.97
CA ASN A 708 12.84 17.42 -12.17
C ASN A 708 11.49 17.61 -12.83
N GLY A 709 11.20 16.81 -13.85
CA GLY A 709 9.89 16.70 -14.46
C GLY A 709 9.44 15.26 -14.57
N ASN A 710 8.17 15.02 -14.37
CA ASN A 710 7.55 13.70 -14.51
C ASN A 710 6.20 13.83 -15.20
N VAL A 711 5.95 12.97 -16.19
CA VAL A 711 4.67 12.86 -16.88
C VAL A 711 4.20 11.42 -16.82
N SER A 712 2.98 11.21 -16.34
CA SER A 712 2.35 9.89 -16.28
C SER A 712 1.05 9.86 -17.07
N TYR A 713 0.72 8.70 -17.67
CA TYR A 713 -0.50 8.46 -18.43
C TYR A 713 -1.15 7.14 -18.04
N ARG A 714 -2.49 7.13 -17.97
CA ARG A 714 -3.31 5.93 -17.76
C ARG A 714 -4.49 5.93 -18.74
N SER A 715 -4.72 4.79 -19.40
CA SER A 715 -5.90 4.63 -20.26
C SER A 715 -7.18 4.50 -19.45
N SER A 716 -8.33 4.70 -20.09
CA SER A 716 -9.64 4.50 -19.46
C SER A 716 -9.84 3.06 -18.99
N THR A 717 -10.66 2.88 -17.94
CA THR A 717 -10.98 1.59 -17.34
C THR A 717 -12.40 1.58 -16.75
N TYR A 718 -12.92 0.41 -16.38
CA TYR A 718 -14.15 0.32 -15.59
C TYR A 718 -13.84 0.45 -14.10
N GLY A 719 -14.69 1.18 -13.37
CA GLY A 719 -14.55 1.39 -11.94
C GLY A 719 -15.29 0.39 -11.07
N THR A 720 -16.26 -0.35 -11.65
CA THR A 720 -17.08 -1.34 -10.93
C THR A 720 -17.14 -2.68 -11.66
N LEU A 721 -17.42 -3.75 -10.92
CA LEU A 721 -17.39 -5.12 -11.40
C LEU A 721 -18.48 -5.43 -12.44
N ASP A 722 -19.61 -4.74 -12.36
CA ASP A 722 -20.74 -4.85 -13.28
C ASP A 722 -20.43 -4.32 -14.69
N ALA A 723 -19.27 -3.69 -14.88
CA ALA A 723 -18.81 -3.09 -16.11
C ALA A 723 -19.85 -2.13 -16.76
N SER A 724 -20.60 -1.42 -15.93
CA SER A 724 -21.56 -0.41 -16.37
C SER A 724 -20.90 0.69 -17.19
N LYS A 725 -21.57 1.14 -18.25
CA LYS A 725 -21.11 2.30 -19.04
C LYS A 725 -21.02 3.57 -18.21
N TYR A 726 -21.80 3.68 -17.13
CA TYR A 726 -21.80 4.81 -16.20
C TYR A 726 -20.67 4.76 -15.17
N SER A 727 -19.97 3.61 -15.04
CA SER A 727 -18.83 3.42 -14.15
C SER A 727 -17.46 3.59 -14.83
N ARG A 728 -17.44 4.17 -16.04
CA ARG A 728 -16.20 4.31 -16.79
C ARG A 728 -15.34 5.45 -16.25
N ILE A 729 -14.14 5.13 -15.82
CA ILE A 729 -13.09 6.10 -15.45
C ILE A 729 -12.41 6.54 -16.74
N PRO A 730 -12.44 7.84 -17.11
CA PRO A 730 -11.78 8.34 -18.31
C PRO A 730 -10.25 8.18 -18.25
N ALA A 731 -9.59 8.18 -19.40
CA ALA A 731 -8.14 8.27 -19.49
C ALA A 731 -7.65 9.63 -18.99
N TYR A 732 -6.48 9.64 -18.34
CA TYR A 732 -5.86 10.89 -17.89
C TYR A 732 -4.34 10.83 -17.94
N GLY A 733 -3.73 12.03 -18.02
CA GLY A 733 -2.32 12.24 -17.87
C GLY A 733 -2.07 13.30 -16.82
N LEU A 734 -0.99 13.14 -16.04
CA LEU A 734 -0.56 14.06 -15.01
C LEU A 734 0.87 14.48 -15.28
N ALA A 735 1.20 15.74 -15.03
CA ALA A 735 2.54 16.28 -15.08
C ALA A 735 2.91 16.90 -13.74
N ASN A 736 4.12 16.62 -13.26
CA ASN A 736 4.69 17.20 -12.06
C ASN A 736 6.03 17.88 -12.44
N LEU A 737 6.36 18.96 -11.75
CA LEU A 737 7.58 19.72 -11.99
C LEU A 737 8.13 20.19 -10.65
N SER A 738 9.45 20.10 -10.48
CA SER A 738 10.13 20.77 -9.38
C SER A 738 11.47 21.36 -9.85
N ALA A 739 11.90 22.42 -9.20
CA ALA A 739 13.19 23.05 -9.43
C ALA A 739 13.76 23.51 -8.10
N GLY A 740 15.06 23.40 -7.93
CA GLY A 740 15.71 23.75 -6.69
C GLY A 740 17.19 24.03 -6.85
N VAL A 741 17.77 24.45 -5.74
CA VAL A 741 19.21 24.61 -5.57
C VAL A 741 19.66 23.85 -4.33
N ARG A 742 20.78 23.15 -4.44
CA ARG A 742 21.39 22.39 -3.35
C ARG A 742 22.84 22.82 -3.19
N SER A 743 23.27 23.03 -1.93
CA SER A 743 24.68 23.19 -1.62
C SER A 743 25.36 21.84 -1.48
N ASN A 744 26.69 21.84 -1.65
CA ASN A 744 27.57 20.70 -1.37
C ASN A 744 28.19 20.87 0.02
N GLY A 745 28.64 19.77 0.66
CA GLY A 745 29.35 19.76 1.95
C GLY A 745 28.59 19.11 3.07
N GLU A 746 29.22 19.05 4.26
CA GLU A 746 28.67 18.36 5.46
C GLU A 746 27.35 18.99 5.96
N HIS A 747 27.17 20.28 5.76
CA HIS A 747 25.94 21.00 6.08
C HIS A 747 25.24 21.45 4.78
N ALA A 748 24.67 20.50 4.07
CA ALA A 748 24.05 20.75 2.79
C ALA A 748 22.65 21.35 2.94
N TRP A 749 22.40 22.46 2.24
CA TRP A 749 21.07 23.03 2.09
C TRP A 749 20.45 22.62 0.76
N ASP A 750 19.17 22.29 0.78
CA ASP A 750 18.37 22.07 -0.44
C ASP A 750 17.08 22.88 -0.34
N VAL A 751 16.86 23.77 -1.29
CA VAL A 751 15.62 24.54 -1.39
C VAL A 751 14.96 24.25 -2.72
N GLN A 752 13.74 23.75 -2.67
CA GLN A 752 12.97 23.29 -3.82
C GLN A 752 11.62 23.97 -3.91
N LEU A 753 11.24 24.40 -5.10
CA LEU A 753 9.87 24.74 -5.48
C LEU A 753 9.28 23.59 -6.27
N TRP A 754 8.02 23.24 -6.02
CA TRP A 754 7.38 22.10 -6.68
C TRP A 754 5.92 22.39 -7.03
N ALA A 755 5.47 21.78 -8.13
CA ALA A 755 4.08 21.75 -8.56
C ALA A 755 3.70 20.33 -8.95
N ARG A 756 2.63 19.80 -8.36
CA ARG A 756 2.04 18.50 -8.70
C ARG A 756 0.73 18.72 -9.44
N ASN A 757 0.42 17.83 -10.38
CA ASN A 757 -0.71 18.01 -11.31
C ASN A 757 -0.68 19.43 -11.94
N LEU A 758 0.43 19.75 -12.56
CA LEU A 758 0.78 21.12 -13.05
C LEU A 758 -0.34 21.77 -13.88
N PHE A 759 -1.06 20.98 -14.68
CA PHE A 759 -2.13 21.46 -15.56
C PHE A 759 -3.52 21.43 -14.92
N ASP A 760 -3.62 21.18 -13.59
CA ASP A 760 -4.86 21.06 -12.83
C ASP A 760 -5.87 20.09 -13.46
N ARG A 761 -5.35 18.99 -14.02
CA ARG A 761 -6.21 17.98 -14.64
C ARG A 761 -7.13 17.36 -13.59
N GLN A 762 -8.43 17.39 -13.82
CA GLN A 762 -9.38 16.62 -13.04
C GLN A 762 -9.37 15.17 -13.50
N TYR A 763 -9.30 14.25 -12.54
CA TYR A 763 -9.22 12.82 -12.79
C TYR A 763 -9.81 12.04 -11.61
N TYR A 764 -10.17 10.78 -11.88
CA TYR A 764 -10.75 9.88 -10.87
C TYR A 764 -9.85 8.67 -10.70
N THR A 765 -9.63 8.26 -9.46
CA THR A 765 -8.74 7.13 -9.13
C THR A 765 -9.48 5.83 -8.93
N SER A 766 -10.72 5.90 -8.45
CA SER A 766 -11.61 4.75 -8.29
C SER A 766 -13.07 5.17 -8.33
N MET A 767 -13.96 4.19 -8.48
CA MET A 767 -15.40 4.41 -8.56
C MET A 767 -16.13 3.32 -7.78
N TRP A 768 -17.31 3.67 -7.25
CA TRP A 768 -18.11 2.80 -6.40
C TRP A 768 -19.56 2.86 -6.82
N ASN A 769 -20.25 1.72 -6.70
CA ASN A 769 -21.68 1.67 -6.82
C ASN A 769 -22.31 2.44 -5.65
N GLY A 770 -23.12 3.42 -5.97
CA GLY A 770 -23.93 4.18 -5.01
C GLY A 770 -25.33 3.58 -4.84
N THR A 771 -26.11 4.22 -3.99
CA THR A 771 -27.50 3.84 -3.72
C THR A 771 -28.37 4.03 -4.97
N PHE A 772 -29.30 3.14 -5.22
CA PHE A 772 -30.26 3.16 -6.34
C PHE A 772 -29.62 3.15 -7.74
N GLY A 773 -28.41 2.61 -7.88
CA GLY A 773 -27.69 2.51 -9.16
C GLY A 773 -26.99 3.80 -9.59
N SER A 774 -26.78 4.75 -8.67
CA SER A 774 -25.85 5.87 -8.87
C SER A 774 -24.41 5.40 -8.76
N TYR A 775 -23.49 6.25 -9.14
CA TYR A 775 -22.04 6.01 -9.03
C TYR A 775 -21.36 7.17 -8.32
N ASN A 776 -20.49 6.83 -7.40
CA ASN A 776 -19.63 7.76 -6.68
C ASN A 776 -18.16 7.52 -7.04
N ALA A 777 -17.35 8.55 -6.98
CA ALA A 777 -15.95 8.47 -7.37
C ALA A 777 -15.01 9.08 -6.31
N VAL A 778 -13.77 8.59 -6.28
CA VAL A 778 -12.65 9.25 -5.64
C VAL A 778 -12.00 10.17 -6.65
N ILE A 779 -12.10 11.47 -6.40
CA ILE A 779 -11.44 12.49 -7.22
C ILE A 779 -9.97 12.58 -6.85
N GLY A 780 -9.10 12.68 -7.83
CA GLY A 780 -7.66 12.87 -7.64
C GLY A 780 -7.31 14.28 -7.15
N THR A 781 -6.12 14.40 -6.57
CA THR A 781 -5.60 15.65 -6.03
C THR A 781 -5.48 16.71 -7.14
N PRO A 782 -6.04 17.93 -6.96
CA PRO A 782 -5.88 19.03 -7.92
C PRO A 782 -4.43 19.50 -7.98
N ARG A 783 -4.15 20.54 -8.77
CA ARG A 783 -2.84 21.18 -8.76
C ARG A 783 -2.49 21.65 -7.35
N THR A 784 -1.33 21.23 -6.87
CA THR A 784 -0.72 21.69 -5.64
C THR A 784 0.65 22.30 -5.95
N ILE A 785 0.94 23.42 -5.33
CA ILE A 785 2.21 24.15 -5.46
C ILE A 785 2.76 24.35 -4.05
N GLY A 786 4.06 24.26 -3.89
CA GLY A 786 4.68 24.48 -2.60
C GLY A 786 6.19 24.61 -2.68
N ALA A 787 6.78 24.79 -1.52
CA ALA A 787 8.22 24.89 -1.31
C ALA A 787 8.68 23.92 -0.23
N THR A 788 9.91 23.48 -0.33
CA THR A 788 10.59 22.65 0.65
C THR A 788 11.96 23.23 0.93
N ALA A 789 12.33 23.26 2.19
CA ALA A 789 13.70 23.53 2.62
C ALA A 789 14.19 22.32 3.44
N ARG A 790 15.39 21.85 3.12
CA ARG A 790 16.06 20.73 3.79
C ARG A 790 17.45 21.17 4.23
N LEU A 791 17.85 20.69 5.37
CA LEU A 791 19.20 20.82 5.90
C LEU A 791 19.70 19.43 6.28
N ASP A 792 20.85 19.05 5.75
CA ASP A 792 21.62 17.86 6.16
C ASP A 792 22.73 18.36 7.10
N PHE A 793 22.93 17.69 8.31
CA PHE A 793 23.89 18.16 9.33
C PHE A 793 24.36 17.03 10.26
#